data_d4ccde640d3c06035eb6257ecd584894
#
_entry.id   d4ccde640d3c06035eb6257ecd584894
#
_cell.length_a   1.000
_cell.length_b   1.000
_cell.length_c   1.000
_cell.angle_alpha   90.00
_cell.angle_beta   90.00
_cell.angle_gamma   90.00
#
_symmetry.space_group_name_H-M   'P 1'
#
loop_
_entity.id
_entity.type
_entity.pdbx_description
1 polymer ?
#
loop_
_entity_poly.entity_id
_entity_poly.type
_entity_poly.pdbx_seq_one_letter_code
_entity_poly.pdbx_strand_id
1 'polypeptide(L)'
;MDLQNIQDQLNTEFAKSETRIIFWFDDKGEYEDEVSELQLGDVKLHILDGTNWLYSKYLLNEEDRESKYLVYAAFAKPSDAENPLADMYYYSTPYYTDRVSQMSQEIGIDNRFKEHLSQYANFWKNKHRIEKFKELGIDHYNAQTIDIGLIAVLTDVKTPNFEEVVKQMMLGDNEKYFKALDDNGLTDKFWELCEKFFGYKSEKPNIDDLSACMILTYASSTLKATVPEAMRSYILKKRNDVVVFIRNIMDNVNYQDAYDKLVERIDKSLRFVTRIQDGLKKDVEKKKDSSLQLADVFACDAFAGLDDIIIDWALEQLNDEILDAQIDGLNIAQVADQRMSKAYHYSERYKNEYTTIKYAYLMMKSVSLMEFSSDIKTLVTNYQKESYLIDSYYRWFYYAYDQIEDNNKFSDVRQRVENIYANTYLQKITPKWNENFTNDVMNATDLPKQENFYKHYLRGYDGKQRVIVIISDAFRYECARELFGKLELDEKCTPKMECMLSCLPSVTSVGMASLLPHKEMQVDGSLNVTVDGQACASMEQKDKILKSYNENNVALSFDEVANANQARIRELIQGKNIVYIYHNQVDARGDKPASENEVFNACAEAIEEIHKLVKKLTGYVSAPKFFITSDHGFLYKRDRLQEFDKVSYPKDKCLYTNKRFLITEDAVNEQGIMARTMAYLNKLYVDTPVGADIFKVAG
;
A
#
# COMPACT_ATOMS: atom_id res chain seq x y z
N MET A 1 -9.26 45.32 40.96
CA MET A 1 -9.41 44.16 41.88
C MET A 1 -9.88 44.71 43.23
N ASP A 2 -10.65 43.96 44.00
CA ASP A 2 -11.06 44.42 45.33
C ASP A 2 -9.87 44.34 46.30
N LEU A 3 -9.66 45.34 47.17
CA LEU A 3 -8.51 45.40 48.10
C LEU A 3 -8.40 44.16 49.01
N GLN A 4 -9.54 43.58 49.37
CA GLN A 4 -9.58 42.35 50.16
C GLN A 4 -8.99 41.14 49.42
N ASN A 5 -9.23 41.07 48.12
CA ASN A 5 -8.70 40.00 47.27
C ASN A 5 -7.18 40.15 47.04
N ILE A 6 -6.69 41.37 46.94
CA ILE A 6 -5.26 41.71 46.91
C ILE A 6 -4.59 41.27 48.23
N GLN A 7 -5.20 41.62 49.34
CA GLN A 7 -4.70 41.25 50.69
C GLN A 7 -4.60 39.72 50.86
N ASP A 8 -5.64 38.99 50.43
CA ASP A 8 -5.66 37.54 50.57
C ASP A 8 -4.58 36.86 49.67
N GLN A 9 -4.36 37.40 48.47
CA GLN A 9 -3.29 36.95 47.57
C GLN A 9 -1.89 37.23 48.13
N LEU A 10 -1.65 38.43 48.61
CA LEU A 10 -0.38 38.82 49.25
C LEU A 10 -0.09 37.98 50.49
N ASN A 11 -1.09 37.76 51.36
CA ASN A 11 -0.95 36.88 52.52
C ASN A 11 -0.59 35.43 52.13
N THR A 12 -1.20 34.94 51.04
CA THR A 12 -0.88 33.60 50.47
C THR A 12 0.56 33.54 49.99
N GLU A 13 1.02 34.56 49.28
CA GLU A 13 2.42 34.62 48.78
C GLU A 13 3.42 34.71 49.93
N PHE A 14 3.16 35.55 50.92
CA PHE A 14 4.04 35.68 52.09
C PHE A 14 4.02 34.47 53.02
N ALA A 15 3.00 33.62 52.94
CA ALA A 15 2.96 32.36 53.69
C ALA A 15 3.97 31.31 53.14
N LYS A 16 4.45 31.46 51.91
CA LYS A 16 5.53 30.62 51.33
C LYS A 16 6.83 30.90 52.08
N SER A 17 7.56 29.87 52.48
CA SER A 17 8.80 29.99 53.27
C SER A 17 9.93 30.75 52.59
N GLU A 18 9.92 30.80 51.27
CA GLU A 18 10.99 31.40 50.44
C GLU A 18 10.72 32.90 50.13
N THR A 19 9.50 33.38 50.37
CA THR A 19 9.10 34.74 49.98
C THR A 19 9.41 35.71 51.12
N ARG A 20 10.45 36.53 50.93
CA ARG A 20 10.82 37.61 51.88
C ARG A 20 10.38 39.00 51.39
N ILE A 21 10.58 39.30 50.10
CA ILE A 21 10.30 40.58 49.48
C ILE A 21 9.33 40.36 48.34
N ILE A 22 8.23 41.13 48.34
CA ILE A 22 7.32 41.22 47.22
C ILE A 22 7.40 42.63 46.65
N PHE A 23 7.69 42.77 45.36
CA PHE A 23 7.61 44.05 44.66
C PHE A 23 6.28 44.14 43.91
N TRP A 24 5.57 45.23 44.18
CA TRP A 24 4.33 45.60 43.49
C TRP A 24 4.49 46.96 42.82
N PHE A 25 4.73 46.95 41.51
CA PHE A 25 4.66 48.14 40.66
C PHE A 25 3.25 48.31 40.12
N ASP A 26 2.55 49.34 40.60
CA ASP A 26 1.21 49.71 40.17
C ASP A 26 1.32 50.80 39.10
N ASP A 27 1.33 50.35 37.81
CA ASP A 27 1.62 51.20 36.64
C ASP A 27 0.80 52.48 36.57
N LYS A 28 -0.42 52.45 37.15
CA LYS A 28 -1.36 53.59 37.09
C LYS A 28 -1.59 54.25 38.42
N GLY A 29 -1.01 53.75 39.48
CA GLY A 29 -1.21 54.25 40.84
C GLY A 29 -2.63 54.05 41.34
N GLU A 30 -3.34 53.04 40.87
CA GLU A 30 -4.77 52.79 41.20
C GLU A 30 -5.00 52.50 42.71
N TYR A 31 -3.96 52.06 43.41
CA TYR A 31 -4.01 51.63 44.83
C TYR A 31 -3.14 52.49 45.76
N GLU A 32 -2.64 53.63 45.26
CA GLU A 32 -1.72 54.49 46.04
C GLU A 32 -2.29 54.92 47.38
N ASP A 33 -3.58 55.29 47.40
CA ASP A 33 -4.25 55.76 48.59
C ASP A 33 -4.68 54.55 49.52
N GLU A 34 -4.89 53.37 48.95
CA GLU A 34 -5.47 52.23 49.66
C GLU A 34 -4.42 51.23 50.14
N VAL A 35 -3.21 51.25 49.60
CA VAL A 35 -2.15 50.26 49.93
C VAL A 35 -1.77 50.25 51.38
N SER A 36 -1.88 51.39 52.05
CA SER A 36 -1.61 51.54 53.50
C SER A 36 -2.67 50.85 54.41
N GLU A 37 -3.84 50.51 53.84
CA GLU A 37 -4.92 49.83 54.59
C GLU A 37 -4.78 48.31 54.58
N LEU A 38 -3.83 47.73 53.82
CA LEU A 38 -3.59 46.31 53.75
C LEU A 38 -3.12 45.76 55.12
N GLN A 39 -3.80 44.71 55.56
CA GLN A 39 -3.44 44.01 56.80
C GLN A 39 -2.66 42.72 56.41
N LEU A 40 -1.33 42.81 56.43
CA LEU A 40 -0.43 41.75 56.04
C LEU A 40 0.32 41.07 57.17
N GLY A 41 -0.19 41.21 58.41
CA GLY A 41 0.43 40.61 59.58
C GLY A 41 1.81 41.22 59.88
N ASP A 42 2.86 40.37 59.94
CA ASP A 42 4.23 40.81 60.25
C ASP A 42 4.99 41.40 59.08
N VAL A 43 4.34 41.56 57.92
CA VAL A 43 4.95 42.14 56.70
C VAL A 43 4.99 43.68 56.76
N LYS A 44 6.15 44.25 56.56
CA LYS A 44 6.33 45.71 56.51
C LYS A 44 6.02 46.25 55.14
N LEU A 45 5.22 47.31 55.06
CA LEU A 45 5.02 48.08 53.83
C LEU A 45 6.16 49.06 53.63
N HIS A 46 6.80 49.05 52.45
CA HIS A 46 7.79 50.02 52.03
C HIS A 46 7.35 50.68 50.74
N ILE A 47 7.21 51.98 50.70
CA ILE A 47 6.78 52.73 49.52
C ILE A 47 8.00 53.26 48.76
N LEU A 48 8.11 52.94 47.49
CA LEU A 48 9.04 53.54 46.56
C LEU A 48 8.39 54.81 45.98
N ASP A 49 9.02 55.94 46.19
CA ASP A 49 8.55 57.24 45.71
C ASP A 49 9.30 57.75 44.47
N GLY A 50 10.14 56.94 43.87
CA GLY A 50 10.98 57.30 42.72
C GLY A 50 12.26 58.06 43.05
N THR A 51 12.45 58.44 44.29
CA THR A 51 13.66 59.17 44.75
C THR A 51 14.45 58.39 45.81
N ASN A 52 13.84 57.49 46.51
CA ASN A 52 14.39 56.74 47.65
C ASN A 52 15.07 55.42 47.32
N TRP A 53 15.48 55.18 46.07
CA TRP A 53 16.04 53.92 45.59
C TRP A 53 17.25 53.40 46.39
N LEU A 54 18.22 54.29 46.68
CA LEU A 54 19.43 53.91 47.42
C LEU A 54 19.13 53.57 48.88
N TYR A 55 18.21 54.30 49.51
CA TYR A 55 17.75 53.99 50.86
C TYR A 55 16.98 52.65 50.89
N SER A 56 16.12 52.42 49.92
CA SER A 56 15.39 51.16 49.82
C SER A 56 16.33 49.97 49.69
N LYS A 57 17.40 50.11 48.87
CA LYS A 57 18.42 49.08 48.75
C LYS A 57 19.16 48.85 50.03
N TYR A 58 19.55 49.90 50.72
CA TYR A 58 20.23 49.81 52.04
C TYR A 58 19.31 49.16 53.07
N LEU A 59 18.07 49.62 53.17
CA LEU A 59 17.09 49.06 54.12
C LEU A 59 16.92 47.55 53.94
N LEU A 60 16.67 47.12 52.74
CA LEU A 60 16.32 45.74 52.43
C LEU A 60 17.53 44.76 52.46
N ASN A 61 18.77 45.29 52.18
CA ASN A 61 19.98 44.44 52.14
C ASN A 61 20.85 44.53 53.38
N GLU A 62 20.85 45.67 54.09
CA GLU A 62 21.82 45.91 55.18
C GLU A 62 21.15 46.15 56.51
N GLU A 63 20.10 46.94 56.56
CA GLU A 63 19.50 47.40 57.80
C GLU A 63 18.55 46.34 58.39
N ASP A 64 17.69 45.78 57.53
CA ASP A 64 16.72 44.77 57.98
C ASP A 64 16.67 43.60 56.99
N ARG A 65 17.49 42.60 57.27
CA ARG A 65 17.61 41.40 56.39
C ARG A 65 16.62 40.27 56.74
N GLU A 66 15.89 40.38 57.84
CA GLU A 66 15.05 39.31 58.35
C GLU A 66 13.55 39.53 58.12
N SER A 67 13.09 40.77 58.18
CA SER A 67 11.65 41.10 58.02
C SER A 67 11.17 40.88 56.59
N LYS A 68 9.88 40.52 56.51
CA LYS A 68 9.19 40.43 55.21
C LYS A 68 8.74 41.83 54.79
N TYR A 69 8.87 42.13 53.48
CA TYR A 69 8.52 43.46 52.96
C TYR A 69 7.62 43.36 51.70
N LEU A 70 6.51 44.13 51.73
CA LEU A 70 5.82 44.57 50.53
C LEU A 70 6.41 45.91 50.09
N VAL A 71 7.10 45.89 48.91
CA VAL A 71 7.65 47.11 48.30
C VAL A 71 6.67 47.58 47.23
N TYR A 72 5.96 48.67 47.53
CA TYR A 72 4.96 49.22 46.62
C TYR A 72 5.47 50.49 45.93
N ALA A 73 5.16 50.63 44.62
CA ALA A 73 5.46 51.78 43.80
C ALA A 73 4.23 52.16 42.96
N ALA A 74 3.73 53.40 43.07
CA ALA A 74 2.60 53.91 42.30
C ALA A 74 3.03 54.40 40.90
N PHE A 75 3.90 53.63 40.27
CA PHE A 75 4.40 53.88 38.91
C PHE A 75 4.85 52.61 38.24
N ALA A 76 5.00 52.65 36.89
CA ALA A 76 5.46 51.50 36.10
C ALA A 76 6.89 51.09 36.49
N LYS A 77 7.17 49.77 36.48
CA LYS A 77 8.53 49.26 36.69
C LYS A 77 9.48 49.84 35.68
N PRO A 78 10.58 50.51 36.10
CA PRO A 78 11.61 50.98 35.18
C PRO A 78 12.28 49.82 34.42
N SER A 79 12.89 50.12 33.28
CA SER A 79 13.74 49.14 32.56
C SER A 79 14.86 48.61 33.48
N ASP A 80 15.35 47.45 33.28
CA ASP A 80 16.39 46.86 34.16
C ASP A 80 17.68 47.69 34.17
N ALA A 81 17.96 48.43 33.08
CA ALA A 81 19.10 49.36 33.02
C ALA A 81 18.89 50.63 33.84
N GLU A 82 17.63 51.01 34.09
CA GLU A 82 17.24 52.25 34.82
C GLU A 82 16.75 51.94 36.25
N ASN A 83 16.61 50.65 36.60
CA ASN A 83 16.13 50.22 37.91
C ASN A 83 17.30 49.97 38.88
N PRO A 84 17.53 50.84 39.87
CA PRO A 84 18.60 50.67 40.85
C PRO A 84 18.41 49.43 41.75
N LEU A 85 17.20 48.87 41.80
CA LEU A 85 16.84 47.65 42.54
C LEU A 85 16.67 46.42 41.64
N ALA A 86 17.19 46.45 40.42
CA ALA A 86 17.01 45.37 39.45
C ALA A 86 17.51 44.01 39.99
N ASP A 87 18.66 44.00 40.67
CA ASP A 87 19.23 42.84 41.30
C ASP A 87 18.30 42.26 42.40
N MET A 88 17.73 43.11 43.23
CA MET A 88 16.79 42.68 44.27
C MET A 88 15.48 42.18 43.71
N TYR A 89 15.01 42.80 42.65
CA TYR A 89 13.78 42.40 41.96
C TYR A 89 13.90 40.96 41.42
N TYR A 90 15.06 40.58 40.90
CA TYR A 90 15.30 39.22 40.42
C TYR A 90 15.29 38.13 41.51
N TYR A 91 15.60 38.48 42.77
CA TYR A 91 15.57 37.60 43.93
C TYR A 91 14.31 37.73 44.77
N SER A 92 13.34 38.50 44.30
CA SER A 92 12.06 38.78 44.97
C SER A 92 10.89 38.16 44.25
N THR A 93 9.71 38.20 44.83
CA THR A 93 8.48 37.82 44.17
C THR A 93 7.78 39.06 43.60
N PRO A 94 7.62 39.21 42.28
CA PRO A 94 6.85 40.29 41.71
C PRO A 94 5.34 40.04 41.91
N TYR A 95 4.61 41.11 42.25
CA TYR A 95 3.15 41.08 42.38
C TYR A 95 2.48 41.99 41.35
N TYR A 96 1.40 41.49 40.77
CA TYR A 96 0.65 42.20 39.75
C TYR A 96 -0.85 42.15 40.06
N THR A 97 -1.52 43.28 39.92
CA THR A 97 -2.98 43.39 40.13
C THR A 97 -3.77 43.10 38.87
N ASP A 98 -3.16 43.21 37.71
CA ASP A 98 -3.82 42.88 36.46
C ASP A 98 -3.68 41.40 36.08
N ARG A 99 -4.76 40.87 35.51
CA ARG A 99 -4.87 39.43 35.19
C ARG A 99 -3.83 38.99 34.16
N VAL A 100 -3.43 39.87 33.23
CA VAL A 100 -2.47 39.50 32.18
C VAL A 100 -1.09 39.32 32.78
N SER A 101 -0.66 40.21 33.69
CA SER A 101 0.63 40.07 34.36
C SER A 101 0.68 38.87 35.30
N GLN A 102 -0.42 38.55 36.02
CA GLN A 102 -0.51 37.33 36.85
C GLN A 102 -0.38 36.07 35.99
N MET A 103 -1.10 36.00 34.88
CA MET A 103 -1.05 34.89 33.94
C MET A 103 0.34 34.77 33.30
N SER A 104 0.98 35.87 32.89
CA SER A 104 2.35 35.88 32.35
C SER A 104 3.33 35.21 33.31
N GLN A 105 3.23 35.56 34.59
CA GLN A 105 4.07 34.97 35.66
C GLN A 105 3.79 33.47 35.81
N GLU A 106 2.53 33.06 35.81
CA GLU A 106 2.16 31.64 35.90
C GLU A 106 2.68 30.82 34.74
N ILE A 107 2.75 31.39 33.53
CA ILE A 107 3.22 30.70 32.32
C ILE A 107 4.74 30.80 32.18
N GLY A 108 5.39 31.75 32.88
CA GLY A 108 6.81 32.04 32.74
C GLY A 108 7.14 32.94 31.53
N ILE A 109 6.18 33.77 31.07
CA ILE A 109 6.39 34.74 30.01
C ILE A 109 6.90 36.04 30.65
N ASP A 110 8.00 36.56 30.11
CA ASP A 110 8.58 37.84 30.58
C ASP A 110 7.57 39.00 30.43
N ASN A 111 7.49 39.87 31.43
CA ASN A 111 6.55 40.98 31.49
C ASN A 111 6.74 42.02 30.36
N ARG A 112 7.90 42.03 29.67
CA ARG A 112 8.11 42.83 28.46
C ARG A 112 7.10 42.54 27.34
N PHE A 113 6.44 41.36 27.37
CA PHE A 113 5.40 40.97 26.40
C PHE A 113 3.98 41.36 26.88
N LYS A 114 3.82 42.07 28.02
CA LYS A 114 2.52 42.40 28.58
C LYS A 114 1.60 43.13 27.60
N GLU A 115 2.12 44.14 26.88
CA GLU A 115 1.34 44.84 25.86
C GLU A 115 0.87 43.94 24.75
N HIS A 116 1.73 43.02 24.30
CA HIS A 116 1.40 42.03 23.26
C HIS A 116 0.32 41.06 23.74
N LEU A 117 0.46 40.53 24.95
CA LEU A 117 -0.52 39.63 25.57
C LEU A 117 -1.87 40.31 25.81
N SER A 118 -1.85 41.60 26.17
CA SER A 118 -3.06 42.36 26.44
C SER A 118 -3.95 42.55 25.22
N GLN A 119 -3.39 42.47 24.00
CA GLN A 119 -4.16 42.50 22.75
C GLN A 119 -5.11 41.30 22.64
N TYR A 120 -4.79 40.18 23.28
CA TYR A 120 -5.56 38.93 23.24
C TYR A 120 -6.31 38.65 24.55
N ALA A 121 -6.83 39.71 25.21
CA ALA A 121 -7.49 39.60 26.51
C ALA A 121 -8.65 38.59 26.54
N ASN A 122 -9.37 38.39 25.43
CA ASN A 122 -10.44 37.38 25.32
C ASN A 122 -9.93 35.94 25.40
N PHE A 123 -8.77 35.66 24.86
CA PHE A 123 -8.13 34.35 24.97
C PHE A 123 -7.82 34.03 26.44
N TRP A 124 -7.22 34.94 27.15
CA TRP A 124 -6.74 34.75 28.53
C TRP A 124 -7.84 34.74 29.58
N LYS A 125 -9.10 35.05 29.24
CA LYS A 125 -10.24 34.91 30.14
C LYS A 125 -10.59 33.43 30.41
N ASN A 126 -10.18 32.52 29.54
CA ASN A 126 -10.54 31.11 29.62
C ASN A 126 -9.40 30.27 30.24
N LYS A 127 -9.62 29.76 31.45
CA LYS A 127 -8.62 28.94 32.16
C LYS A 127 -8.16 27.69 31.39
N HIS A 128 -9.09 27.02 30.71
CA HIS A 128 -8.74 25.84 29.93
C HIS A 128 -7.84 26.15 28.72
N ARG A 129 -8.00 27.35 28.09
CA ARG A 129 -7.08 27.78 27.03
C ARG A 129 -5.68 28.06 27.59
N ILE A 130 -5.60 28.66 28.78
CA ILE A 130 -4.31 28.93 29.46
C ILE A 130 -3.59 27.60 29.75
N GLU A 131 -4.31 26.60 30.26
CA GLU A 131 -3.75 25.27 30.51
C GLU A 131 -3.24 24.62 29.23
N LYS A 132 -4.06 24.61 28.16
CA LYS A 132 -3.63 24.11 26.82
C LYS A 132 -2.40 24.86 26.30
N PHE A 133 -2.32 26.19 26.50
CA PHE A 133 -1.18 26.97 26.06
C PHE A 133 0.11 26.59 26.82
N LYS A 134 0.02 26.33 28.12
CA LYS A 134 1.14 25.80 28.93
C LYS A 134 1.58 24.41 28.44
N GLU A 135 0.63 23.57 28.11
CA GLU A 135 0.89 22.21 27.60
C GLU A 135 1.63 22.19 26.25
N LEU A 136 1.62 23.29 25.47
CA LEU A 136 2.36 23.37 24.22
C LEU A 136 3.89 23.30 24.38
N GLY A 137 4.42 23.57 25.59
CA GLY A 137 5.84 23.46 25.90
C GLY A 137 6.72 24.40 25.07
N ILE A 138 6.37 25.68 24.98
CA ILE A 138 7.14 26.69 24.22
C ILE A 138 8.46 26.99 24.95
N ASP A 139 9.60 26.59 24.37
CA ASP A 139 10.93 26.74 24.99
C ASP A 139 11.37 28.21 25.11
N HIS A 140 11.05 29.01 24.11
CA HIS A 140 11.45 30.45 24.07
C HIS A 140 10.30 31.34 23.63
N TYR A 141 9.90 32.26 24.51
CA TYR A 141 8.85 33.20 24.24
C TYR A 141 9.38 34.43 23.46
N ASN A 142 8.73 34.72 22.35
CA ASN A 142 8.79 35.95 21.58
C ASN A 142 7.40 36.23 21.00
N ALA A 143 7.16 37.41 20.44
CA ALA A 143 5.85 37.77 19.91
C ALA A 143 5.31 36.73 18.92
N GLN A 144 6.14 36.22 18.01
CA GLN A 144 5.73 35.22 17.01
C GLN A 144 5.40 33.86 17.65
N THR A 145 6.23 33.37 18.59
CA THR A 145 5.96 32.07 19.24
C THR A 145 4.73 32.12 20.14
N ILE A 146 4.45 33.29 20.74
CA ILE A 146 3.22 33.52 21.47
C ILE A 146 2.03 33.47 20.52
N ASP A 147 2.04 34.24 19.41
CA ASP A 147 0.96 34.24 18.42
C ASP A 147 0.68 32.83 17.87
N ILE A 148 1.73 32.12 17.52
CA ILE A 148 1.60 30.70 17.02
C ILE A 148 0.97 29.83 18.11
N GLY A 149 1.39 29.96 19.37
CA GLY A 149 0.84 29.19 20.48
C GLY A 149 -0.65 29.49 20.71
N LEU A 150 -1.05 30.79 20.67
CA LEU A 150 -2.46 31.17 20.77
C LEU A 150 -3.32 30.59 19.66
N ILE A 151 -2.84 30.65 18.42
CA ILE A 151 -3.52 30.11 17.27
C ILE A 151 -3.58 28.57 17.36
N ALA A 152 -2.50 27.92 17.77
CA ALA A 152 -2.45 26.45 17.94
C ALA A 152 -3.52 25.96 18.92
N VAL A 153 -3.68 26.62 20.07
CA VAL A 153 -4.73 26.30 21.04
C VAL A 153 -6.13 26.45 20.45
N LEU A 154 -6.37 27.53 19.68
CA LEU A 154 -7.68 27.79 19.07
C LEU A 154 -8.03 26.87 17.91
N THR A 155 -7.02 26.25 17.31
CA THR A 155 -7.17 25.28 16.21
C THR A 155 -7.01 23.83 16.67
N ASP A 156 -7.02 23.59 17.99
CA ASP A 156 -6.87 22.28 18.62
C ASP A 156 -5.54 21.56 18.26
N VAL A 157 -4.50 22.30 17.88
CA VAL A 157 -3.15 21.79 17.63
C VAL A 157 -2.36 21.71 18.94
N LYS A 158 -1.66 20.59 19.16
CA LYS A 158 -0.97 20.27 20.43
C LYS A 158 0.50 20.70 20.47
N THR A 159 1.00 21.30 19.41
CA THR A 159 2.40 21.75 19.28
C THR A 159 2.44 23.20 18.82
N PRO A 160 3.42 24.01 19.23
CA PRO A 160 3.55 25.40 18.79
C PRO A 160 4.19 25.48 17.38
N ASN A 161 3.62 24.73 16.42
CA ASN A 161 4.09 24.65 15.05
C ASN A 161 3.05 25.23 14.09
N PHE A 162 3.42 26.27 13.35
CA PHE A 162 2.50 26.93 12.44
C PHE A 162 2.12 26.07 11.21
N GLU A 163 2.99 25.20 10.76
CA GLU A 163 2.66 24.25 9.67
C GLU A 163 1.55 23.28 10.09
N GLU A 164 1.60 22.76 11.33
CA GLU A 164 0.53 21.95 11.90
C GLU A 164 -0.79 22.70 12.00
N VAL A 165 -0.73 24.00 12.37
CA VAL A 165 -1.90 24.90 12.38
C VAL A 165 -2.50 25.00 10.97
N VAL A 166 -1.69 25.34 9.96
CA VAL A 166 -2.18 25.50 8.58
C VAL A 166 -2.74 24.19 8.05
N LYS A 167 -2.09 23.07 8.33
CA LYS A 167 -2.60 21.73 7.98
C LYS A 167 -3.98 21.48 8.59
N GLN A 168 -4.15 21.78 9.88
CA GLN A 168 -5.42 21.63 10.58
C GLN A 168 -6.50 22.55 10.01
N MET A 169 -6.14 23.76 9.61
CA MET A 169 -7.05 24.71 8.97
C MET A 169 -7.48 24.26 7.57
N MET A 170 -6.59 23.62 6.80
CA MET A 170 -6.88 23.11 5.45
C MET A 170 -7.75 21.85 5.47
N LEU A 171 -7.49 20.92 6.39
CA LEU A 171 -8.06 19.59 6.39
C LEU A 171 -9.19 19.39 7.41
N GLY A 172 -9.33 20.28 8.40
CA GLY A 172 -10.31 20.20 9.49
C GLY A 172 -11.52 21.11 9.28
N ASP A 173 -12.21 21.38 10.39
CA ASP A 173 -13.37 22.28 10.43
C ASP A 173 -12.93 23.76 10.47
N ASN A 174 -12.59 24.30 9.30
CA ASN A 174 -12.06 25.64 9.18
C ASN A 174 -13.05 26.74 9.61
N GLU A 175 -14.37 26.54 9.45
CA GLU A 175 -15.38 27.52 9.89
C GLU A 175 -15.35 27.68 11.42
N LYS A 176 -15.29 26.57 12.15
CA LYS A 176 -15.13 26.57 13.61
C LYS A 176 -13.84 27.31 14.03
N TYR A 177 -12.74 27.01 13.37
CA TYR A 177 -11.44 27.57 13.72
C TYR A 177 -11.34 29.06 13.40
N PHE A 178 -11.80 29.50 12.24
CA PHE A 178 -11.83 30.94 11.91
C PHE A 178 -12.72 31.74 12.87
N LYS A 179 -13.88 31.19 13.25
CA LYS A 179 -14.70 31.79 14.27
C LYS A 179 -13.95 31.97 15.59
N ALA A 180 -13.20 30.94 16.00
CA ALA A 180 -12.41 31.01 17.22
C ALA A 180 -11.27 32.06 17.13
N LEU A 181 -10.64 32.17 15.95
CA LEU A 181 -9.62 33.21 15.69
C LEU A 181 -10.23 34.63 15.73
N ASP A 182 -11.37 34.86 15.07
CA ASP A 182 -12.07 36.13 15.01
C ASP A 182 -12.51 36.60 16.41
N ASP A 183 -13.13 35.69 17.19
CA ASP A 183 -13.56 35.95 18.57
C ASP A 183 -12.40 36.39 19.48
N ASN A 184 -11.15 36.08 19.10
CA ASN A 184 -9.94 36.36 19.87
C ASN A 184 -8.99 37.39 19.18
N GLY A 185 -9.36 37.94 18.01
CA GLY A 185 -8.57 38.96 17.30
C GLY A 185 -7.28 38.42 16.67
N LEU A 186 -7.24 37.13 16.27
CA LEU A 186 -6.05 36.47 15.75
C LEU A 186 -6.13 36.14 14.23
N THR A 187 -7.23 36.48 13.57
CA THR A 187 -7.41 36.17 12.12
C THR A 187 -6.38 36.91 11.26
N ASP A 188 -6.16 38.21 11.47
CA ASP A 188 -5.17 38.95 10.70
C ASP A 188 -3.75 38.42 10.95
N LYS A 189 -3.47 38.03 12.19
CA LYS A 189 -2.19 37.44 12.58
C LYS A 189 -1.95 36.10 11.93
N PHE A 190 -2.97 35.26 11.80
CA PHE A 190 -2.88 34.00 11.04
C PHE A 190 -2.47 34.25 9.58
N TRP A 191 -3.09 35.25 8.92
CA TRP A 191 -2.74 35.58 7.53
C TRP A 191 -1.36 36.20 7.38
N GLU A 192 -0.92 37.06 8.32
CA GLU A 192 0.46 37.57 8.37
C GLU A 192 1.48 36.41 8.46
N LEU A 193 1.18 35.39 9.28
CA LEU A 193 2.04 34.21 9.39
C LEU A 193 2.00 33.37 8.11
N CYS A 194 0.86 33.26 7.43
CA CYS A 194 0.80 32.60 6.10
C CYS A 194 1.67 33.32 5.06
N GLU A 195 1.69 34.65 5.03
CA GLU A 195 2.60 35.45 4.18
C GLU A 195 4.06 35.13 4.55
N LYS A 196 4.36 35.16 5.86
CA LYS A 196 5.73 34.93 6.36
C LYS A 196 6.25 33.55 6.10
N PHE A 197 5.46 32.49 6.33
CA PHE A 197 5.89 31.08 6.21
C PHE A 197 5.82 30.57 4.77
N PHE A 198 4.77 30.90 4.04
CA PHE A 198 4.49 30.33 2.71
C PHE A 198 4.51 31.34 1.56
N GLY A 199 4.59 32.65 1.88
CA GLY A 199 4.56 33.71 0.87
C GLY A 199 3.17 33.95 0.29
N TYR A 200 2.10 33.52 0.98
CA TYR A 200 0.72 33.75 0.57
C TYR A 200 0.25 35.15 0.95
N LYS A 201 -0.22 35.89 -0.05
CA LYS A 201 -0.75 37.23 0.12
C LYS A 201 -1.96 37.43 -0.78
N SER A 202 -3.08 37.89 -0.18
CA SER A 202 -4.33 38.17 -0.88
C SER A 202 -5.01 39.39 -0.25
N GLU A 203 -5.77 40.14 -1.05
CA GLU A 203 -6.61 41.23 -0.51
C GLU A 203 -7.81 40.70 0.28
N LYS A 204 -8.25 39.49 -0.02
CA LYS A 204 -9.35 38.79 0.66
C LYS A 204 -8.92 37.37 0.93
N PRO A 205 -8.02 37.15 1.91
CA PRO A 205 -7.46 35.83 2.15
C PRO A 205 -8.54 34.87 2.64
N ASN A 206 -8.47 33.63 2.15
CA ASN A 206 -9.32 32.52 2.57
C ASN A 206 -8.57 31.20 2.44
N ILE A 207 -9.06 30.17 3.12
CA ILE A 207 -8.34 28.88 3.23
C ILE A 207 -8.38 28.09 1.93
N ASP A 208 -9.44 28.20 1.13
CA ASP A 208 -9.54 27.50 -0.15
C ASP A 208 -8.57 28.08 -1.17
N ASP A 209 -8.40 29.41 -1.20
CA ASP A 209 -7.42 30.07 -2.06
C ASP A 209 -5.97 29.75 -1.62
N LEU A 210 -5.69 29.79 -0.31
CA LEU A 210 -4.40 29.33 0.23
C LEU A 210 -4.12 27.88 -0.17
N SER A 211 -5.10 26.98 0.01
CA SER A 211 -4.98 25.56 -0.35
C SER A 211 -4.72 25.37 -1.84
N ALA A 212 -5.46 26.10 -2.68
CA ALA A 212 -5.26 26.10 -4.13
C ALA A 212 -3.85 26.57 -4.50
N CYS A 213 -3.37 27.67 -3.90
CA CYS A 213 -2.01 28.17 -4.09
C CYS A 213 -0.95 27.14 -3.70
N MET A 214 -1.12 26.47 -2.56
CA MET A 214 -0.17 25.45 -2.11
C MET A 214 -0.14 24.24 -3.02
N ILE A 215 -1.30 23.66 -3.37
CA ILE A 215 -1.42 22.50 -4.25
C ILE A 215 -0.89 22.80 -5.64
N LEU A 216 -1.22 23.97 -6.21
CA LEU A 216 -0.69 24.37 -7.53
C LEU A 216 0.81 24.68 -7.50
N THR A 217 1.33 25.20 -6.39
CA THR A 217 2.78 25.38 -6.20
C THR A 217 3.48 24.04 -6.20
N TYR A 218 2.93 23.04 -5.50
CA TYR A 218 3.42 21.67 -5.51
C TYR A 218 3.35 21.08 -6.93
N ALA A 219 2.19 21.12 -7.60
CA ALA A 219 2.03 20.65 -8.97
C ALA A 219 3.05 21.30 -9.92
N SER A 220 3.28 22.61 -9.79
CA SER A 220 4.26 23.34 -10.61
C SER A 220 5.71 22.86 -10.40
N SER A 221 6.01 22.24 -9.26
CA SER A 221 7.35 21.72 -8.96
C SER A 221 7.63 20.36 -9.62
N THR A 222 6.58 19.60 -9.88
CA THR A 222 6.66 18.24 -10.46
C THR A 222 6.35 18.22 -11.96
N LEU A 223 5.63 19.23 -12.49
CA LEU A 223 5.46 19.42 -13.93
C LEU A 223 6.78 19.85 -14.57
N LYS A 224 7.15 19.21 -15.69
CA LYS A 224 8.30 19.65 -16.51
C LYS A 224 7.94 20.86 -17.38
N ALA A 225 6.66 21.06 -17.71
CA ALA A 225 6.17 22.20 -18.47
C ALA A 225 5.78 23.39 -17.57
N THR A 226 5.60 24.55 -18.19
CA THR A 226 5.07 25.72 -17.51
C THR A 226 3.60 25.53 -17.16
N VAL A 227 3.23 25.82 -15.93
CA VAL A 227 1.84 25.82 -15.48
C VAL A 227 0.97 26.68 -16.41
N PRO A 228 -0.26 26.28 -16.75
CA PRO A 228 -1.17 27.07 -17.58
C PRO A 228 -1.23 28.53 -17.12
N GLU A 229 -1.21 29.47 -18.06
CA GLU A 229 -1.08 30.92 -17.79
C GLU A 229 -2.11 31.43 -16.78
N ALA A 230 -3.35 30.96 -16.87
CA ALA A 230 -4.43 31.29 -15.95
C ALA A 230 -4.18 30.89 -14.48
N MET A 231 -3.18 30.07 -14.22
CA MET A 231 -2.87 29.54 -12.88
C MET A 231 -1.53 30.03 -12.34
N ARG A 232 -0.78 30.82 -13.11
CA ARG A 232 0.54 31.35 -12.66
C ARG A 232 0.44 32.24 -11.43
N SER A 233 -0.68 32.94 -11.26
CA SER A 233 -0.95 33.80 -10.08
C SER A 233 -1.07 33.01 -8.78
N TYR A 234 -1.38 31.71 -8.84
CA TYR A 234 -1.49 30.85 -7.67
C TYR A 234 -0.13 30.33 -7.17
N ILE A 235 0.95 30.47 -7.95
CA ILE A 235 2.26 29.92 -7.55
C ILE A 235 2.91 30.80 -6.50
N LEU A 236 3.16 30.24 -5.33
CA LEU A 236 3.76 30.92 -4.19
C LEU A 236 5.27 31.09 -4.36
N LYS A 237 5.81 32.19 -3.81
CA LYS A 237 7.24 32.52 -3.93
C LYS A 237 8.13 31.57 -3.12
N LYS A 238 7.66 31.09 -1.96
CA LYS A 238 8.37 30.14 -1.10
C LYS A 238 8.13 28.69 -1.52
N ARG A 239 8.49 28.38 -2.75
CA ARG A 239 8.17 27.12 -3.43
C ARG A 239 8.67 25.89 -2.66
N ASN A 240 9.91 25.91 -2.15
CA ASN A 240 10.49 24.75 -1.50
C ASN A 240 9.77 24.41 -0.18
N ASP A 241 9.48 25.42 0.64
CA ASP A 241 8.78 25.20 1.92
C ASP A 241 7.38 24.62 1.68
N VAL A 242 6.66 25.14 0.68
CA VAL A 242 5.34 24.65 0.29
C VAL A 242 5.39 23.22 -0.24
N VAL A 243 6.39 22.87 -1.07
CA VAL A 243 6.56 21.53 -1.61
C VAL A 243 6.79 20.51 -0.49
N VAL A 244 7.67 20.83 0.46
CA VAL A 244 7.93 19.97 1.62
C VAL A 244 6.67 19.85 2.49
N PHE A 245 5.97 20.94 2.73
CA PHE A 245 4.73 20.94 3.51
C PHE A 245 3.64 20.04 2.89
N ILE A 246 3.36 20.20 1.58
CA ILE A 246 2.36 19.36 0.89
C ILE A 246 2.80 17.89 0.89
N ARG A 247 4.08 17.59 0.61
CA ARG A 247 4.58 16.22 0.62
C ARG A 247 4.40 15.54 1.98
N ASN A 248 4.69 16.25 3.07
CA ASN A 248 4.48 15.73 4.42
C ASN A 248 3.00 15.39 4.72
N ILE A 249 2.05 16.11 4.10
CA ILE A 249 0.62 15.78 4.21
C ILE A 249 0.32 14.51 3.39
N MET A 250 0.78 14.45 2.15
CA MET A 250 0.54 13.34 1.22
C MET A 250 1.11 12.01 1.73
N ASP A 251 2.29 12.04 2.35
CA ASP A 251 2.96 10.84 2.86
C ASP A 251 2.37 10.35 4.20
N ASN A 252 1.47 11.11 4.83
CA ASN A 252 0.87 10.74 6.10
C ASN A 252 -0.50 10.08 5.93
N VAL A 253 -0.56 8.77 6.19
CA VAL A 253 -1.76 7.93 6.05
C VAL A 253 -3.00 8.52 6.76
N ASN A 254 -2.81 9.21 7.89
CA ASN A 254 -3.94 9.78 8.66
C ASN A 254 -4.60 10.98 7.97
N TYR A 255 -3.94 11.59 6.99
CA TYR A 255 -4.43 12.78 6.31
C TYR A 255 -4.84 12.54 4.85
N GLN A 256 -4.50 11.38 4.26
CA GLN A 256 -4.73 11.08 2.85
C GLN A 256 -6.18 11.33 2.41
N ASP A 257 -7.16 10.74 3.09
CA ASP A 257 -8.58 10.91 2.72
C ASP A 257 -9.05 12.37 2.76
N ALA A 258 -8.61 13.13 3.76
CA ALA A 258 -8.98 14.53 3.90
C ALA A 258 -8.28 15.39 2.84
N TYR A 259 -7.03 15.09 2.54
CA TYR A 259 -6.25 15.74 1.50
C TYR A 259 -6.84 15.48 0.11
N ASP A 260 -7.16 14.23 -0.22
CA ASP A 260 -7.76 13.86 -1.50
C ASP A 260 -9.08 14.58 -1.74
N LYS A 261 -9.96 14.66 -0.71
CA LYS A 261 -11.21 15.43 -0.79
C LYS A 261 -10.96 16.92 -1.02
N LEU A 262 -9.93 17.48 -0.37
CA LEU A 262 -9.53 18.86 -0.58
C LEU A 262 -9.07 19.09 -2.02
N VAL A 263 -8.19 18.21 -2.54
CA VAL A 263 -7.66 18.28 -3.91
C VAL A 263 -8.78 18.15 -4.94
N GLU A 264 -9.71 17.22 -4.76
CA GLU A 264 -10.87 17.05 -5.65
C GLU A 264 -11.75 18.32 -5.69
N ARG A 265 -11.97 18.96 -4.53
CA ARG A 265 -12.72 20.22 -4.44
C ARG A 265 -11.98 21.36 -5.15
N ILE A 266 -10.68 21.44 -4.99
CA ILE A 266 -9.84 22.46 -5.65
C ILE A 266 -9.82 22.23 -7.17
N ASP A 267 -9.63 21.00 -7.64
CA ASP A 267 -9.66 20.69 -9.07
C ASP A 267 -11.02 21.01 -9.69
N LYS A 268 -12.12 20.64 -9.02
CA LYS A 268 -13.48 20.97 -9.47
C LYS A 268 -13.68 22.48 -9.63
N SER A 269 -13.11 23.29 -8.74
CA SER A 269 -13.17 24.77 -8.82
C SER A 269 -12.30 25.32 -9.94
N LEU A 270 -11.05 24.89 -10.02
CA LEU A 270 -10.04 25.41 -10.94
C LEU A 270 -10.03 24.72 -12.31
N ARG A 271 -10.59 23.52 -12.41
CA ARG A 271 -10.55 22.67 -13.61
C ARG A 271 -9.13 22.43 -14.13
N PHE A 272 -8.18 22.20 -13.20
CA PHE A 272 -6.77 22.06 -13.55
C PHE A 272 -6.53 20.87 -14.49
N VAL A 273 -7.02 19.68 -14.13
CA VAL A 273 -6.90 18.46 -14.94
C VAL A 273 -7.51 18.66 -16.33
N THR A 274 -8.72 19.24 -16.40
CA THR A 274 -9.38 19.55 -17.69
C THR A 274 -8.52 20.47 -18.57
N ARG A 275 -7.90 21.51 -17.98
CA ARG A 275 -7.02 22.44 -18.72
C ARG A 275 -5.75 21.77 -19.24
N ILE A 276 -5.19 20.83 -18.47
CA ILE A 276 -4.06 20.00 -18.92
C ILE A 276 -4.48 19.14 -20.10
N GLN A 277 -5.62 18.43 -20.01
CA GLN A 277 -6.16 17.62 -21.11
C GLN A 277 -6.40 18.44 -22.39
N ASP A 278 -7.01 19.62 -22.25
CA ASP A 278 -7.24 20.54 -23.36
C ASP A 278 -5.91 21.05 -23.99
N GLY A 279 -4.90 21.26 -23.15
CA GLY A 279 -3.55 21.61 -23.61
C GLY A 279 -2.94 20.51 -24.45
N LEU A 280 -2.95 19.28 -23.96
CA LEU A 280 -2.43 18.11 -24.67
C LEU A 280 -3.13 17.89 -26.02
N LYS A 281 -4.48 18.07 -26.09
CA LYS A 281 -5.26 17.92 -27.36
C LYS A 281 -4.96 19.00 -28.38
N LYS A 282 -4.89 20.27 -27.95
CA LYS A 282 -4.64 21.40 -28.86
C LYS A 282 -3.29 21.33 -29.56
N ASP A 283 -2.35 20.69 -28.95
CA ASP A 283 -0.98 20.63 -29.40
C ASP A 283 -0.74 19.52 -30.44
N VAL A 284 -1.54 18.46 -30.40
CA VAL A 284 -1.61 17.42 -31.43
C VAL A 284 -2.06 18.02 -32.78
N GLU A 285 -2.99 19.02 -32.75
CA GLU A 285 -3.51 19.66 -33.96
C GLU A 285 -2.57 20.73 -34.56
N LYS A 286 -1.70 21.35 -33.78
CA LYS A 286 -0.97 22.57 -34.18
C LYS A 286 0.54 22.44 -34.45
N LYS A 287 1.19 21.29 -34.13
CA LYS A 287 2.63 21.02 -34.34
C LYS A 287 3.56 22.22 -34.03
N LYS A 288 3.43 22.82 -32.85
CA LYS A 288 4.32 23.92 -32.41
C LYS A 288 5.29 23.43 -31.32
N ASP A 289 6.55 23.88 -31.41
CA ASP A 289 7.67 23.55 -30.51
C ASP A 289 7.49 23.94 -29.01
N SER A 290 6.34 24.45 -28.62
CA SER A 290 6.03 24.87 -27.22
C SER A 290 4.78 24.21 -26.66
N SER A 291 4.45 23.04 -27.15
CA SER A 291 3.25 22.29 -26.81
C SER A 291 3.43 21.47 -25.53
N LEU A 292 2.38 21.39 -24.71
CA LEU A 292 2.34 20.53 -23.53
C LEU A 292 2.36 19.05 -23.97
N GLN A 293 3.36 18.30 -23.55
CA GLN A 293 3.50 16.88 -23.86
C GLN A 293 3.13 16.01 -22.64
N LEU A 294 2.74 14.79 -22.89
CA LEU A 294 2.42 13.85 -21.81
C LEU A 294 3.63 13.61 -20.87
N ALA A 295 4.85 13.63 -21.41
CA ALA A 295 6.09 13.57 -20.63
C ALA A 295 6.24 14.72 -19.62
N ASP A 296 5.63 15.87 -19.90
CA ASP A 296 5.67 17.02 -18.98
C ASP A 296 4.78 16.82 -17.76
N VAL A 297 3.71 16.02 -17.91
CA VAL A 297 2.70 15.74 -16.88
C VAL A 297 3.04 14.50 -16.07
N PHE A 298 3.78 13.57 -16.68
CA PHE A 298 4.03 12.23 -16.15
C PHE A 298 4.61 12.18 -14.73
N ALA A 299 5.45 13.14 -14.36
CA ALA A 299 6.05 13.18 -13.03
C ALA A 299 5.13 13.80 -11.95
N CYS A 300 4.02 14.44 -12.34
CA CYS A 300 3.12 15.13 -11.42
C CYS A 300 2.11 14.16 -10.79
N ASP A 301 2.01 14.19 -9.47
CA ASP A 301 1.08 13.40 -8.67
C ASP A 301 0.19 14.29 -7.77
N ALA A 302 0.04 15.57 -8.11
CA ALA A 302 -0.74 16.53 -7.34
C ALA A 302 -2.25 16.31 -7.45
N PHE A 303 -2.72 15.70 -8.54
CA PHE A 303 -4.14 15.49 -8.84
C PHE A 303 -4.36 14.09 -9.42
N ALA A 304 -5.31 13.35 -8.85
CA ALA A 304 -5.66 11.99 -9.29
C ALA A 304 -6.00 11.91 -10.79
N GLY A 305 -6.71 12.89 -11.32
CA GLY A 305 -7.08 12.91 -12.75
C GLY A 305 -5.92 12.99 -13.73
N LEU A 306 -4.69 13.23 -13.29
CA LEU A 306 -3.49 13.11 -14.13
C LEU A 306 -3.15 11.64 -14.41
N ASP A 307 -3.42 10.74 -13.47
CA ASP A 307 -3.33 9.30 -13.69
C ASP A 307 -4.36 8.83 -14.73
N ASP A 308 -5.59 9.38 -14.70
CA ASP A 308 -6.59 9.06 -15.71
C ASP A 308 -6.12 9.41 -17.12
N ILE A 309 -5.43 10.54 -17.30
CA ILE A 309 -4.85 10.95 -18.61
C ILE A 309 -3.79 9.94 -19.07
N ILE A 310 -2.91 9.50 -18.18
CA ILE A 310 -1.84 8.54 -18.50
C ILE A 310 -2.43 7.16 -18.83
N ILE A 311 -3.45 6.74 -18.07
CA ILE A 311 -4.19 5.50 -18.30
C ILE A 311 -4.89 5.54 -19.64
N ASP A 312 -5.59 6.63 -19.98
CA ASP A 312 -6.26 6.80 -21.27
C ASP A 312 -5.27 6.68 -22.44
N TRP A 313 -4.12 7.35 -22.35
CA TRP A 313 -3.06 7.19 -23.32
C TRP A 313 -2.60 5.75 -23.47
N ALA A 314 -2.34 5.06 -22.35
CA ALA A 314 -1.86 3.68 -22.40
C ALA A 314 -2.89 2.73 -23.02
N LEU A 315 -4.18 2.91 -22.70
CA LEU A 315 -5.28 2.13 -23.27
C LEU A 315 -5.42 2.39 -24.78
N GLU A 316 -5.29 3.64 -25.23
CA GLU A 316 -5.29 3.99 -26.66
C GLU A 316 -4.16 3.28 -27.41
N GLN A 317 -2.91 3.35 -26.89
CA GLN A 317 -1.77 2.68 -27.51
C GLN A 317 -1.97 1.16 -27.59
N LEU A 318 -2.50 0.54 -26.52
CA LEU A 318 -2.74 -0.90 -26.48
C LEU A 318 -3.88 -1.32 -27.43
N ASN A 319 -4.95 -0.54 -27.55
CA ASN A 319 -6.03 -0.79 -28.49
C ASN A 319 -5.59 -0.72 -29.93
N ASP A 320 -4.67 0.19 -30.25
CA ASP A 320 -4.11 0.38 -31.59
C ASP A 320 -2.88 -0.53 -31.84
N GLU A 321 -2.50 -1.37 -30.88
CA GLU A 321 -1.32 -2.26 -30.92
C GLU A 321 0.01 -1.52 -31.15
N ILE A 322 0.11 -0.24 -30.71
CA ILE A 322 1.33 0.57 -30.81
C ILE A 322 2.26 0.23 -29.64
N LEU A 323 2.94 -0.91 -29.74
CA LEU A 323 3.76 -1.49 -28.65
C LEU A 323 5.18 -0.90 -28.54
N ASP A 324 5.51 0.13 -29.28
CA ASP A 324 6.75 0.92 -29.20
C ASP A 324 6.52 2.33 -28.65
N ALA A 325 5.28 2.66 -28.28
CA ALA A 325 4.92 3.92 -27.65
C ALA A 325 5.66 4.12 -26.31
N GLN A 326 6.08 5.35 -26.05
CA GLN A 326 6.87 5.71 -24.88
C GLN A 326 6.45 7.06 -24.30
N ILE A 327 6.59 7.22 -22.98
CA ILE A 327 6.59 8.49 -22.28
C ILE A 327 7.96 8.68 -21.65
N ASP A 328 8.68 9.75 -22.01
CA ASP A 328 9.99 10.08 -21.45
C ASP A 328 11.03 8.93 -21.60
N GLY A 329 10.96 8.18 -22.70
CA GLY A 329 11.81 7.02 -22.96
C GLY A 329 11.39 5.72 -22.25
N LEU A 330 10.30 5.73 -21.49
CA LEU A 330 9.75 4.56 -20.79
C LEU A 330 8.64 3.92 -21.64
N ASN A 331 8.72 2.61 -21.85
CA ASN A 331 7.62 1.88 -22.49
C ASN A 331 6.39 1.77 -21.55
N ILE A 332 5.26 1.31 -22.08
CA ILE A 332 3.98 1.25 -21.35
C ILE A 332 4.09 0.50 -20.01
N ALA A 333 4.80 -0.63 -19.98
CA ALA A 333 4.98 -1.38 -18.72
C ALA A 333 5.84 -0.63 -17.70
N GLN A 334 6.90 0.05 -18.15
CA GLN A 334 7.76 0.86 -17.29
C GLN A 334 7.03 2.11 -16.78
N VAL A 335 6.18 2.73 -17.59
CA VAL A 335 5.28 3.81 -17.18
C VAL A 335 4.37 3.34 -16.04
N ALA A 336 3.72 2.17 -16.21
CA ALA A 336 2.86 1.59 -15.19
C ALA A 336 3.64 1.28 -13.91
N ASP A 337 4.82 0.64 -13.99
CA ASP A 337 5.66 0.33 -12.82
C ASP A 337 6.09 1.59 -12.06
N GLN A 338 6.44 2.66 -12.78
CA GLN A 338 6.84 3.90 -12.15
C GLN A 338 5.66 4.56 -11.41
N ARG A 339 4.46 4.61 -12.02
CA ARG A 339 3.27 5.18 -11.39
C ARG A 339 2.77 4.35 -10.20
N MET A 340 2.99 3.05 -10.19
CA MET A 340 2.71 2.17 -9.04
C MET A 340 3.76 2.26 -7.93
N SER A 341 4.87 2.99 -8.11
CA SER A 341 5.88 3.12 -7.07
C SER A 341 5.37 3.99 -5.92
N LYS A 342 5.83 3.68 -4.69
CA LYS A 342 5.48 4.45 -3.48
C LYS A 342 5.88 5.93 -3.51
N ALA A 343 6.64 6.35 -4.52
CA ALA A 343 7.01 7.74 -4.71
C ALA A 343 5.82 8.61 -5.18
N TYR A 344 4.76 7.99 -5.70
CA TYR A 344 3.57 8.67 -6.19
C TYR A 344 2.40 8.51 -5.23
N HIS A 345 1.71 9.61 -4.93
CA HIS A 345 0.64 9.67 -3.95
C HIS A 345 -0.52 8.71 -4.27
N TYR A 346 -0.95 8.67 -5.52
CA TYR A 346 -2.09 7.85 -5.96
C TYR A 346 -1.72 6.42 -6.39
N SER A 347 -0.49 5.96 -6.11
CA SER A 347 0.01 4.64 -6.54
C SER A 347 -0.87 3.46 -6.11
N GLU A 348 -1.40 3.46 -4.89
CA GLU A 348 -2.29 2.39 -4.41
C GLU A 348 -3.71 2.52 -4.98
N ARG A 349 -4.19 3.75 -5.23
CA ARG A 349 -5.53 4.02 -5.81
C ARG A 349 -5.66 3.44 -7.21
N TYR A 350 -4.62 3.56 -8.05
CA TYR A 350 -4.62 3.13 -9.45
C TYR A 350 -3.82 1.84 -9.70
N LYS A 351 -3.53 1.08 -8.65
CA LYS A 351 -2.68 -0.10 -8.73
C LYS A 351 -3.22 -1.19 -9.66
N ASN A 352 -4.51 -1.47 -9.61
CA ASN A 352 -5.13 -2.50 -10.44
C ASN A 352 -5.19 -2.08 -11.91
N GLU A 353 -5.47 -0.81 -12.18
CA GLU A 353 -5.48 -0.23 -13.52
C GLU A 353 -4.09 -0.31 -14.16
N TYR A 354 -3.06 0.17 -13.49
CA TYR A 354 -1.69 0.09 -13.99
C TYR A 354 -1.17 -1.35 -14.08
N THR A 355 -1.56 -2.22 -13.16
CA THR A 355 -1.22 -3.65 -13.25
C THR A 355 -1.86 -4.29 -14.48
N THR A 356 -3.11 -3.98 -14.77
CA THR A 356 -3.83 -4.45 -15.96
C THR A 356 -3.15 -3.97 -17.24
N ILE A 357 -2.81 -2.67 -17.33
CA ILE A 357 -2.08 -2.08 -18.46
C ILE A 357 -0.72 -2.76 -18.65
N LYS A 358 0.05 -2.92 -17.58
CA LYS A 358 1.36 -3.56 -17.61
C LYS A 358 1.30 -4.95 -18.22
N TYR A 359 0.40 -5.79 -17.73
CA TYR A 359 0.34 -7.18 -18.17
C TYR A 359 -0.33 -7.35 -19.54
N ALA A 360 -1.26 -6.47 -19.92
CA ALA A 360 -1.72 -6.38 -21.32
C ALA A 360 -0.54 -6.12 -22.26
N TYR A 361 0.24 -5.08 -21.98
CA TYR A 361 1.41 -4.73 -22.78
C TYR A 361 2.43 -5.87 -22.87
N LEU A 362 2.82 -6.45 -21.72
CA LEU A 362 3.84 -7.50 -21.69
C LEU A 362 3.39 -8.74 -22.45
N MET A 363 2.12 -9.14 -22.31
CA MET A 363 1.55 -10.28 -23.06
C MET A 363 1.55 -10.01 -24.58
N MET A 364 0.99 -8.87 -25.00
CA MET A 364 0.90 -8.49 -26.40
C MET A 364 2.29 -8.38 -27.03
N LYS A 365 3.24 -7.76 -26.34
CA LYS A 365 4.63 -7.61 -26.80
C LYS A 365 5.31 -8.97 -26.93
N SER A 366 5.14 -9.86 -25.96
CA SER A 366 5.73 -11.22 -25.99
C SER A 366 5.17 -12.02 -27.15
N VAL A 367 3.85 -12.01 -27.39
CA VAL A 367 3.24 -12.70 -28.53
C VAL A 367 3.72 -12.14 -29.88
N SER A 368 3.89 -10.80 -29.98
CA SER A 368 4.35 -10.15 -31.20
C SER A 368 5.80 -10.53 -31.60
N LEU A 369 6.62 -10.89 -30.61
CA LEU A 369 8.03 -11.26 -30.81
C LEU A 369 8.24 -12.78 -30.87
N MET A 370 7.17 -13.57 -30.62
CA MET A 370 7.29 -15.03 -30.52
C MET A 370 7.53 -15.68 -31.86
N GLU A 371 8.56 -16.53 -31.91
CA GLU A 371 8.81 -17.46 -33.03
C GLU A 371 8.20 -18.84 -32.72
N PHE A 372 7.34 -19.32 -33.61
CA PHE A 372 6.67 -20.61 -33.43
C PHE A 372 7.49 -21.70 -34.10
N SER A 373 8.30 -22.42 -33.31
CA SER A 373 9.02 -23.59 -33.77
C SER A 373 8.08 -24.77 -34.09
N SER A 374 8.55 -25.69 -34.93
CA SER A 374 7.85 -26.93 -35.27
C SER A 374 8.47 -28.18 -34.63
N ASP A 375 9.62 -28.07 -33.95
CA ASP A 375 10.25 -29.21 -33.28
C ASP A 375 9.96 -29.21 -31.78
N ILE A 376 9.68 -30.41 -31.23
CA ILE A 376 9.21 -30.61 -29.85
C ILE A 376 10.23 -30.17 -28.81
N LYS A 377 11.52 -30.39 -29.04
CA LYS A 377 12.58 -30.06 -28.10
C LYS A 377 12.69 -28.55 -27.94
N THR A 378 12.63 -27.83 -29.08
CA THR A 378 12.63 -26.37 -29.13
C THR A 378 11.35 -25.82 -28.52
N LEU A 379 10.18 -26.39 -28.79
CA LEU A 379 8.90 -25.97 -28.17
C LEU A 379 8.96 -26.08 -26.63
N VAL A 380 9.44 -27.19 -26.09
CA VAL A 380 9.58 -27.40 -24.64
C VAL A 380 10.59 -26.38 -24.05
N THR A 381 11.74 -26.25 -24.71
CA THR A 381 12.80 -25.34 -24.24
C THR A 381 12.34 -23.88 -24.26
N ASN A 382 11.66 -23.44 -25.32
CA ASN A 382 11.13 -22.08 -25.43
C ASN A 382 10.02 -21.84 -24.42
N TYR A 383 9.15 -22.84 -24.18
CA TYR A 383 8.12 -22.71 -23.14
C TYR A 383 8.75 -22.52 -21.75
N GLN A 384 9.75 -23.33 -21.41
CA GLN A 384 10.45 -23.23 -20.12
C GLN A 384 11.19 -21.90 -19.91
N LYS A 385 11.68 -21.28 -20.99
CA LYS A 385 12.47 -20.03 -20.91
C LYS A 385 11.61 -18.76 -20.99
N GLU A 386 10.65 -18.74 -21.91
CA GLU A 386 9.99 -17.50 -22.33
C GLU A 386 8.47 -17.61 -22.46
N SER A 387 7.96 -18.67 -23.13
CA SER A 387 6.55 -18.69 -23.52
C SER A 387 5.60 -18.85 -22.33
N TYR A 388 6.06 -19.45 -21.21
CA TYR A 388 5.28 -19.51 -19.96
C TYR A 388 4.92 -18.10 -19.43
N LEU A 389 5.72 -17.07 -19.77
CA LEU A 389 5.44 -15.68 -19.39
C LEU A 389 4.15 -15.17 -20.03
N ILE A 390 3.81 -15.63 -21.24
CA ILE A 390 2.56 -15.24 -21.91
C ILE A 390 1.36 -15.71 -21.08
N ASP A 391 1.40 -16.95 -20.59
CA ASP A 391 0.37 -17.50 -19.71
C ASP A 391 0.32 -16.75 -18.36
N SER A 392 1.50 -16.43 -17.79
CA SER A 392 1.61 -15.65 -16.55
C SER A 392 1.03 -14.24 -16.72
N TYR A 393 1.35 -13.55 -17.81
CA TYR A 393 0.85 -12.20 -18.09
C TYR A 393 -0.66 -12.18 -18.33
N TYR A 394 -1.18 -13.17 -19.04
CA TYR A 394 -2.62 -13.34 -19.24
C TYR A 394 -3.34 -13.55 -17.90
N ARG A 395 -2.80 -14.39 -17.01
CA ARG A 395 -3.33 -14.61 -15.66
C ARG A 395 -3.29 -13.34 -14.82
N TRP A 396 -2.16 -12.64 -14.77
CA TRP A 396 -2.01 -11.41 -14.01
C TRP A 396 -2.85 -10.25 -14.55
N PHE A 397 -3.06 -10.20 -15.87
CA PHE A 397 -3.97 -9.26 -16.48
C PHE A 397 -5.39 -9.43 -15.93
N TYR A 398 -5.95 -10.62 -15.98
CA TYR A 398 -7.30 -10.85 -15.46
C TYR A 398 -7.38 -10.77 -13.94
N TYR A 399 -6.35 -11.17 -13.22
CA TYR A 399 -6.28 -11.00 -11.78
C TYR A 399 -6.45 -9.54 -11.37
N ALA A 400 -5.81 -8.60 -12.05
CA ALA A 400 -5.93 -7.17 -11.78
C ALA A 400 -7.23 -6.58 -12.35
N TYR A 401 -7.59 -6.95 -13.59
CA TYR A 401 -8.79 -6.47 -14.27
C TYR A 401 -10.08 -6.75 -13.47
N ASP A 402 -10.19 -7.93 -12.88
CA ASP A 402 -11.35 -8.34 -12.09
C ASP A 402 -11.46 -7.58 -10.75
N GLN A 403 -10.42 -6.91 -10.31
CA GLN A 403 -10.38 -6.08 -9.09
C GLN A 403 -10.65 -4.59 -9.35
N ILE A 404 -10.79 -4.17 -10.60
CA ILE A 404 -11.18 -2.80 -10.95
C ILE A 404 -12.71 -2.66 -10.76
N GLU A 405 -13.14 -1.74 -9.88
CA GLU A 405 -14.56 -1.55 -9.57
C GLU A 405 -15.41 -1.17 -10.79
N ASP A 406 -14.92 -0.23 -11.61
CA ASP A 406 -15.52 0.12 -12.92
C ASP A 406 -14.49 -0.13 -14.03
N ASN A 407 -14.55 -1.33 -14.60
CA ASN A 407 -13.64 -1.76 -15.65
C ASN A 407 -14.15 -1.50 -17.08
N ASN A 408 -15.25 -0.78 -17.25
CA ASN A 408 -15.81 -0.48 -18.58
C ASN A 408 -14.81 0.20 -19.51
N LYS A 409 -13.99 1.09 -18.97
CA LYS A 409 -12.90 1.79 -19.67
C LYS A 409 -11.89 0.83 -20.31
N PHE A 410 -11.71 -0.36 -19.72
CA PHE A 410 -10.75 -1.38 -20.14
C PHE A 410 -11.35 -2.44 -21.07
N SER A 411 -12.63 -2.35 -21.44
CA SER A 411 -13.35 -3.38 -22.22
C SER A 411 -12.68 -3.72 -23.54
N ASP A 412 -12.21 -2.70 -24.28
CA ASP A 412 -11.60 -2.87 -25.60
C ASP A 412 -10.22 -3.54 -25.48
N VAL A 413 -9.39 -3.10 -24.54
CA VAL A 413 -8.09 -3.74 -24.26
C VAL A 413 -8.30 -5.17 -23.79
N ARG A 414 -9.28 -5.43 -22.94
CA ARG A 414 -9.65 -6.78 -22.51
C ARG A 414 -10.00 -7.67 -23.70
N GLN A 415 -10.83 -7.18 -24.62
CA GLN A 415 -11.17 -7.93 -25.85
C GLN A 415 -9.94 -8.16 -26.74
N ARG A 416 -9.04 -7.19 -26.83
CA ARG A 416 -7.79 -7.29 -27.57
C ARG A 416 -6.88 -8.37 -26.98
N VAL A 417 -6.67 -8.34 -25.65
CA VAL A 417 -5.90 -9.34 -24.90
C VAL A 417 -6.45 -10.74 -25.15
N GLU A 418 -7.77 -10.92 -25.03
CA GLU A 418 -8.41 -12.21 -25.28
C GLU A 418 -8.18 -12.72 -26.70
N ASN A 419 -8.38 -11.87 -27.70
CA ASN A 419 -8.16 -12.23 -29.09
C ASN A 419 -6.70 -12.62 -29.38
N ILE A 420 -5.73 -11.86 -28.87
CA ILE A 420 -4.31 -12.16 -29.09
C ILE A 420 -3.94 -13.47 -28.37
N TYR A 421 -4.38 -13.68 -27.13
CA TYR A 421 -4.08 -14.90 -26.40
C TYR A 421 -4.71 -16.13 -27.05
N ALA A 422 -6.03 -16.10 -27.29
CA ALA A 422 -6.77 -17.23 -27.81
C ALA A 422 -6.44 -17.51 -29.29
N ASN A 423 -6.52 -16.49 -30.15
CA ASN A 423 -6.50 -16.68 -31.61
C ASN A 423 -5.10 -16.52 -32.21
N THR A 424 -4.19 -15.78 -31.57
CA THR A 424 -2.81 -15.64 -32.09
C THR A 424 -1.85 -16.60 -31.38
N TYR A 425 -1.88 -16.67 -30.05
CA TYR A 425 -0.96 -17.51 -29.28
C TYR A 425 -1.41 -18.97 -29.26
N LEU A 426 -2.55 -19.27 -28.64
CA LEU A 426 -3.00 -20.67 -28.46
C LEU A 426 -3.23 -21.38 -29.80
N GLN A 427 -3.91 -20.75 -30.76
CA GLN A 427 -4.17 -21.36 -32.06
C GLN A 427 -2.91 -21.62 -32.89
N LYS A 428 -1.79 -20.98 -32.60
CA LYS A 428 -0.53 -21.26 -33.29
C LYS A 428 0.34 -22.30 -32.56
N ILE A 429 0.38 -22.27 -31.22
CA ILE A 429 1.27 -23.16 -30.47
C ILE A 429 0.67 -24.56 -30.24
N THR A 430 -0.63 -24.67 -29.93
CA THR A 430 -1.25 -25.92 -29.56
C THR A 430 -1.35 -26.95 -30.70
N PRO A 431 -1.68 -26.60 -31.96
CA PRO A 431 -1.59 -27.54 -33.07
C PRO A 431 -0.17 -28.03 -33.30
N LYS A 432 0.85 -27.12 -33.26
CA LYS A 432 2.26 -27.54 -33.40
C LYS A 432 2.70 -28.50 -32.31
N TRP A 433 2.28 -28.24 -31.07
CA TRP A 433 2.50 -29.17 -29.96
C TRP A 433 1.87 -30.55 -30.27
N ASN A 434 0.61 -30.58 -30.65
CA ASN A 434 -0.11 -31.83 -30.93
C ASN A 434 0.48 -32.63 -32.10
N GLU A 435 0.84 -31.95 -33.20
CA GLU A 435 1.43 -32.59 -34.39
C GLU A 435 2.80 -33.21 -34.09
N ASN A 436 3.59 -32.58 -33.27
CA ASN A 436 4.95 -33.01 -32.94
C ASN A 436 5.03 -33.97 -31.76
N PHE A 437 3.99 -34.02 -30.91
CA PHE A 437 3.96 -34.85 -29.71
C PHE A 437 3.23 -36.14 -29.95
N THR A 438 3.81 -37.01 -30.81
CA THR A 438 3.30 -38.35 -31.17
C THR A 438 3.69 -39.41 -30.16
N ASN A 439 3.11 -40.61 -30.27
CA ASN A 439 3.49 -41.76 -29.44
C ASN A 439 4.99 -42.07 -29.48
N ASP A 440 5.60 -41.99 -30.66
CA ASP A 440 7.02 -42.27 -30.83
C ASP A 440 7.88 -41.22 -30.11
N VAL A 441 7.53 -39.94 -30.22
CA VAL A 441 8.22 -38.86 -29.51
C VAL A 441 8.05 -38.99 -28.00
N MET A 442 6.83 -39.28 -27.51
CA MET A 442 6.59 -39.48 -26.09
C MET A 442 7.40 -40.66 -25.52
N ASN A 443 7.59 -41.72 -26.30
CA ASN A 443 8.39 -42.89 -25.90
C ASN A 443 9.90 -42.61 -25.95
N ALA A 444 10.36 -41.82 -26.91
CA ALA A 444 11.78 -41.52 -27.16
C ALA A 444 12.31 -40.27 -26.40
N THR A 445 11.45 -39.47 -25.75
CA THR A 445 11.87 -38.26 -25.07
C THR A 445 12.71 -38.54 -23.83
N ASP A 446 13.75 -37.73 -23.61
CA ASP A 446 14.58 -37.74 -22.40
C ASP A 446 13.91 -37.02 -21.20
N LEU A 447 12.72 -36.42 -21.41
CA LEU A 447 11.99 -35.76 -20.32
C LEU A 447 11.55 -36.78 -19.27
N PRO A 448 11.71 -36.51 -17.97
CA PRO A 448 11.14 -37.35 -16.92
C PRO A 448 9.62 -37.46 -17.12
N LYS A 449 9.12 -38.67 -16.94
CA LYS A 449 7.68 -38.97 -17.06
C LYS A 449 7.03 -39.00 -15.71
N GLN A 450 5.84 -38.42 -15.59
CA GLN A 450 5.07 -38.32 -14.35
C GLN A 450 4.80 -39.68 -13.71
N GLU A 451 4.51 -40.71 -14.55
CA GLU A 451 4.34 -42.09 -14.09
C GLU A 451 5.56 -42.72 -13.41
N ASN A 452 6.73 -42.09 -13.59
CA ASN A 452 7.97 -42.51 -12.94
C ASN A 452 8.39 -41.58 -11.80
N PHE A 453 7.52 -40.64 -11.33
CA PHE A 453 7.85 -39.63 -10.36
C PHE A 453 8.50 -40.18 -9.08
N TYR A 454 7.83 -41.16 -8.43
CA TYR A 454 8.36 -41.76 -7.20
C TYR A 454 9.71 -42.44 -7.44
N LYS A 455 9.82 -43.23 -8.49
CA LYS A 455 11.04 -43.98 -8.85
C LYS A 455 12.21 -43.02 -9.17
N HIS A 456 11.93 -41.94 -9.88
CA HIS A 456 12.95 -40.98 -10.34
C HIS A 456 13.40 -40.04 -9.24
N TYR A 457 12.47 -39.46 -8.50
CA TYR A 457 12.77 -38.37 -7.56
C TYR A 457 12.83 -38.81 -6.10
N LEU A 458 12.05 -39.82 -5.67
CA LEU A 458 11.86 -40.10 -4.25
C LEU A 458 12.53 -41.38 -3.76
N ARG A 459 12.65 -42.39 -4.59
CA ARG A 459 13.19 -43.72 -4.21
C ARG A 459 14.59 -43.62 -3.57
N GLY A 460 15.42 -42.68 -3.98
CA GLY A 460 16.76 -42.46 -3.43
C GLY A 460 16.80 -41.99 -2.00
N TYR A 461 15.71 -41.37 -1.51
CA TYR A 461 15.58 -40.78 -0.17
C TYR A 461 14.83 -41.69 0.81
N ASP A 462 14.06 -42.68 0.30
CA ASP A 462 13.23 -43.54 1.12
C ASP A 462 14.06 -44.30 2.16
N GLY A 463 13.66 -44.17 3.43
CA GLY A 463 14.39 -44.72 4.58
C GLY A 463 15.68 -43.98 4.98
N LYS A 464 16.11 -42.93 4.29
CA LYS A 464 17.37 -42.22 4.54
C LYS A 464 17.19 -40.83 5.16
N GLN A 465 16.25 -40.10 4.67
CA GLN A 465 15.92 -38.75 5.20
C GLN A 465 14.47 -38.42 4.93
N ARG A 466 13.94 -37.47 5.73
CA ARG A 466 12.58 -36.97 5.55
C ARG A 466 12.48 -36.16 4.27
N VAL A 467 11.43 -36.45 3.50
CA VAL A 467 11.06 -35.74 2.29
C VAL A 467 9.59 -35.33 2.38
N ILE A 468 9.30 -34.07 2.05
CA ILE A 468 7.93 -33.59 1.93
C ILE A 468 7.62 -33.38 0.46
N VAL A 469 6.51 -33.94 0.01
CA VAL A 469 6.00 -33.82 -1.35
C VAL A 469 4.68 -33.10 -1.29
N ILE A 470 4.63 -31.89 -1.85
CA ILE A 470 3.40 -31.09 -1.96
C ILE A 470 2.87 -31.27 -3.37
N ILE A 471 1.68 -31.85 -3.50
CA ILE A 471 0.99 -32.04 -4.76
C ILE A 471 -0.16 -31.06 -4.81
N SER A 472 -0.06 -30.05 -5.69
CA SER A 472 -1.11 -29.05 -5.88
C SER A 472 -1.90 -29.37 -7.15
N ASP A 473 -3.19 -29.64 -6.98
CA ASP A 473 -4.12 -30.01 -8.03
C ASP A 473 -4.28 -28.88 -9.06
N ALA A 474 -4.12 -29.21 -10.34
CA ALA A 474 -4.15 -28.28 -11.47
C ALA A 474 -3.14 -27.12 -11.41
N PHE A 475 -2.02 -27.26 -10.69
CA PHE A 475 -1.02 -26.22 -10.54
C PHE A 475 -0.14 -26.11 -11.78
N ARG A 476 -0.40 -25.05 -12.57
CA ARG A 476 0.25 -24.85 -13.87
C ARG A 476 1.76 -24.59 -13.75
N TYR A 477 2.49 -24.88 -14.84
CA TYR A 477 3.94 -24.61 -14.92
C TYR A 477 4.27 -23.14 -14.64
N GLU A 478 3.51 -22.18 -15.17
CA GLU A 478 3.75 -20.75 -14.97
C GLU A 478 3.55 -20.32 -13.50
N CYS A 479 2.58 -20.93 -12.79
CA CYS A 479 2.40 -20.73 -11.35
C CYS A 479 3.59 -21.31 -10.56
N ALA A 480 4.08 -22.47 -10.97
CA ALA A 480 5.27 -23.08 -10.37
C ALA A 480 6.53 -22.22 -10.59
N ARG A 481 6.66 -21.57 -11.76
CA ARG A 481 7.76 -20.61 -12.03
C ARG A 481 7.68 -19.38 -11.13
N GLU A 482 6.49 -18.87 -10.85
CA GLU A 482 6.31 -17.75 -9.91
C GLU A 482 6.67 -18.19 -8.48
N LEU A 483 6.18 -19.35 -8.05
CA LEU A 483 6.55 -19.93 -6.74
C LEU A 483 8.06 -20.14 -6.63
N PHE A 484 8.70 -20.64 -7.69
CA PHE A 484 10.15 -20.82 -7.75
C PHE A 484 10.88 -19.51 -7.50
N GLY A 485 10.49 -18.42 -8.17
CA GLY A 485 11.06 -17.09 -7.94
C GLY A 485 10.90 -16.60 -6.50
N LYS A 486 9.74 -16.86 -5.86
CA LYS A 486 9.54 -16.51 -4.43
C LYS A 486 10.44 -17.35 -3.50
N LEU A 487 10.63 -18.63 -3.79
CA LEU A 487 11.52 -19.51 -3.02
C LEU A 487 13.00 -19.17 -3.24
N GLU A 488 13.38 -18.69 -4.42
CA GLU A 488 14.74 -18.26 -4.74
C GLU A 488 15.16 -17.02 -3.96
N LEU A 489 14.21 -16.14 -3.65
CA LEU A 489 14.42 -14.96 -2.80
C LEU A 489 14.47 -15.30 -1.30
N ASP A 490 14.11 -16.52 -0.89
CA ASP A 490 14.20 -16.96 0.50
C ASP A 490 15.58 -17.53 0.79
N GLU A 491 16.38 -16.83 1.62
CA GLU A 491 17.75 -17.22 1.99
C GLU A 491 17.88 -18.66 2.56
N LYS A 492 16.76 -19.25 3.03
CA LYS A 492 16.72 -20.61 3.57
C LYS A 492 16.46 -21.68 2.51
N CYS A 493 16.16 -21.27 1.29
CA CYS A 493 15.81 -22.16 0.20
C CYS A 493 16.91 -22.18 -0.88
N THR A 494 17.10 -23.36 -1.48
CA THR A 494 17.93 -23.54 -2.68
C THR A 494 17.08 -24.31 -3.71
N PRO A 495 16.15 -23.63 -4.38
CA PRO A 495 15.21 -24.29 -5.27
C PRO A 495 15.90 -24.73 -6.56
N LYS A 496 15.41 -25.84 -7.13
CA LYS A 496 15.69 -26.32 -8.47
C LYS A 496 14.37 -26.53 -9.17
N MET A 497 14.27 -26.20 -10.44
CA MET A 497 13.08 -26.42 -11.24
C MET A 497 13.38 -27.32 -12.45
N GLU A 498 12.58 -28.34 -12.62
CA GLU A 498 12.62 -29.26 -13.75
C GLU A 498 11.20 -29.41 -14.29
N CYS A 499 11.07 -29.80 -15.55
CA CYS A 499 9.78 -30.20 -16.11
C CYS A 499 9.69 -31.68 -16.27
N MET A 500 8.49 -32.25 -16.19
CA MET A 500 8.21 -33.62 -16.53
C MET A 500 7.00 -33.71 -17.44
N LEU A 501 6.95 -34.77 -18.22
CA LEU A 501 5.84 -35.09 -19.11
C LEU A 501 4.68 -35.66 -18.30
N SER A 502 3.50 -35.00 -18.32
CA SER A 502 2.32 -35.48 -17.61
C SER A 502 1.71 -36.76 -18.28
N CYS A 503 0.97 -37.51 -17.49
CA CYS A 503 0.17 -38.61 -18.00
C CYS A 503 -1.00 -38.17 -18.86
N LEU A 504 -1.46 -39.03 -19.75
CA LEU A 504 -2.66 -38.86 -20.55
C LEU A 504 -3.74 -39.92 -20.20
N PRO A 505 -5.01 -39.50 -20.10
CA PRO A 505 -5.50 -38.14 -20.11
C PRO A 505 -4.99 -37.36 -18.89
N SER A 506 -4.71 -36.05 -19.07
CA SER A 506 -4.19 -35.19 -18.00
C SER A 506 -5.33 -34.72 -17.12
N VAL A 507 -5.78 -35.59 -16.23
CA VAL A 507 -6.87 -35.35 -15.26
C VAL A 507 -6.48 -35.87 -13.88
N THR A 508 -7.15 -35.36 -12.86
CA THR A 508 -6.84 -35.63 -11.44
C THR A 508 -6.69 -37.10 -11.11
N SER A 509 -7.62 -37.98 -11.59
CA SER A 509 -7.58 -39.41 -11.28
C SER A 509 -6.31 -40.12 -11.79
N VAL A 510 -5.86 -39.78 -13.00
CA VAL A 510 -4.66 -40.36 -13.62
C VAL A 510 -3.39 -39.72 -13.09
N GLY A 511 -3.36 -38.38 -13.02
CA GLY A 511 -2.21 -37.63 -12.53
C GLY A 511 -1.87 -37.94 -11.08
N MET A 512 -2.86 -37.94 -10.18
CA MET A 512 -2.65 -38.28 -8.77
C MET A 512 -2.14 -39.68 -8.57
N ALA A 513 -2.67 -40.68 -9.35
CA ALA A 513 -2.22 -42.05 -9.29
C ALA A 513 -0.78 -42.22 -9.78
N SER A 514 -0.40 -41.52 -10.85
CA SER A 514 0.94 -41.56 -11.45
C SER A 514 2.05 -41.08 -10.51
N LEU A 515 1.72 -40.20 -9.57
CA LEU A 515 2.66 -39.64 -8.58
C LEU A 515 2.89 -40.60 -7.39
N LEU A 516 2.05 -41.64 -7.22
CA LEU A 516 2.22 -42.63 -6.16
C LEU A 516 3.33 -43.64 -6.48
N PRO A 517 3.94 -44.28 -5.47
CA PRO A 517 4.82 -45.41 -5.72
C PRO A 517 4.06 -46.60 -6.36
N HIS A 518 4.58 -47.13 -7.44
CA HIS A 518 3.99 -48.27 -8.13
C HIS A 518 5.00 -49.02 -9.00
N LYS A 519 4.70 -50.27 -9.27
CA LYS A 519 5.33 -51.09 -10.32
C LYS A 519 4.51 -51.07 -11.59
N GLU A 520 3.19 -51.04 -11.41
CA GLU A 520 2.22 -51.02 -12.50
C GLU A 520 1.07 -50.05 -12.16
N MET A 521 0.68 -49.25 -13.13
CA MET A 521 -0.53 -48.42 -13.12
C MET A 521 -1.42 -48.87 -14.26
N GLN A 522 -2.73 -48.96 -14.05
CA GLN A 522 -3.71 -49.34 -15.07
C GLN A 522 -4.88 -48.38 -15.06
N VAL A 523 -5.33 -47.97 -16.25
CA VAL A 523 -6.51 -47.17 -16.50
C VAL A 523 -7.46 -47.94 -17.39
N ASP A 524 -8.69 -48.13 -16.96
CA ASP A 524 -9.71 -48.86 -17.74
C ASP A 524 -10.55 -47.91 -18.64
N GLY A 525 -11.42 -48.48 -19.45
CA GLY A 525 -12.29 -47.77 -20.37
C GLY A 525 -13.31 -46.84 -19.71
N SER A 526 -13.53 -46.95 -18.40
CA SER A 526 -14.40 -46.09 -17.60
C SER A 526 -13.61 -45.04 -16.79
N LEU A 527 -12.32 -44.90 -17.07
CA LEU A 527 -11.39 -43.99 -16.37
C LEU A 527 -11.16 -44.37 -14.89
N ASN A 528 -11.40 -45.63 -14.50
CA ASN A 528 -10.96 -46.13 -13.19
C ASN A 528 -9.46 -46.38 -13.21
N VAL A 529 -8.77 -45.89 -12.20
CA VAL A 529 -7.31 -46.01 -12.09
C VAL A 529 -6.95 -46.93 -10.92
N THR A 530 -6.06 -47.90 -11.17
CA THR A 530 -5.49 -48.74 -10.13
C THR A 530 -3.96 -48.71 -10.14
N VAL A 531 -3.37 -48.84 -8.97
CA VAL A 531 -1.93 -48.84 -8.73
C VAL A 531 -1.59 -50.19 -8.03
N ASP A 532 -0.76 -51.01 -8.69
CA ASP A 532 -0.46 -52.38 -8.24
C ASP A 532 -1.74 -53.16 -7.87
N GLY A 533 -2.80 -53.01 -8.70
CA GLY A 533 -4.10 -53.64 -8.51
C GLY A 533 -4.96 -53.06 -7.39
N GLN A 534 -4.54 -51.97 -6.73
CA GLN A 534 -5.27 -51.32 -5.66
C GLN A 534 -5.93 -50.03 -6.14
N ALA A 535 -7.15 -49.72 -5.69
CA ALA A 535 -7.79 -48.45 -5.90
C ALA A 535 -7.02 -47.31 -5.19
N CYS A 536 -6.98 -46.08 -5.79
CA CYS A 536 -6.16 -44.98 -5.34
C CYS A 536 -6.89 -43.61 -5.36
N ALA A 537 -8.22 -43.60 -5.42
CA ALA A 537 -9.00 -42.39 -5.52
C ALA A 537 -9.08 -41.60 -4.20
N SER A 538 -9.34 -42.31 -3.07
CA SER A 538 -9.48 -41.61 -1.78
C SER A 538 -8.14 -41.37 -1.08
N MET A 539 -8.13 -40.42 -0.12
CA MET A 539 -6.95 -40.15 0.71
C MET A 539 -6.47 -41.35 1.48
N GLU A 540 -7.39 -42.17 2.03
CA GLU A 540 -7.08 -43.39 2.75
C GLU A 540 -6.44 -44.43 1.85
N GLN A 541 -6.92 -44.57 0.61
CA GLN A 541 -6.34 -45.48 -0.38
C GLN A 541 -4.93 -45.06 -0.77
N LYS A 542 -4.70 -43.77 -0.99
CA LYS A 542 -3.37 -43.21 -1.28
C LYS A 542 -2.41 -43.41 -0.10
N ASP A 543 -2.86 -43.18 1.13
CA ASP A 543 -2.09 -43.43 2.35
C ASP A 543 -1.72 -44.93 2.50
N LYS A 544 -2.67 -45.82 2.22
CA LYS A 544 -2.42 -47.24 2.24
C LYS A 544 -1.37 -47.69 1.21
N ILE A 545 -1.41 -47.12 0.00
CA ILE A 545 -0.41 -47.40 -1.04
C ILE A 545 0.97 -46.89 -0.60
N LEU A 546 1.07 -45.67 -0.09
CA LEU A 546 2.33 -45.15 0.41
C LEU A 546 2.94 -45.99 1.53
N LYS A 547 2.12 -46.43 2.49
CA LYS A 547 2.53 -47.33 3.59
C LYS A 547 2.91 -48.73 3.15
N SER A 548 2.34 -49.22 2.05
CA SER A 548 2.74 -50.53 1.50
C SER A 548 4.17 -50.55 0.97
N TYR A 549 4.71 -49.42 0.58
CA TYR A 549 6.11 -49.25 0.17
C TYR A 549 7.04 -49.00 1.34
N ASN A 550 6.59 -48.19 2.32
CA ASN A 550 7.28 -48.00 3.59
C ASN A 550 6.26 -47.56 4.65
N GLU A 551 6.18 -48.28 5.78
CA GLU A 551 5.23 -48.04 6.87
C GLU A 551 5.30 -46.60 7.45
N ASN A 552 6.46 -45.95 7.31
CA ASN A 552 6.69 -44.58 7.76
C ASN A 552 6.32 -43.51 6.71
N ASN A 553 5.78 -43.89 5.56
CA ASN A 553 5.21 -42.94 4.61
C ASN A 553 3.78 -42.59 5.02
N VAL A 554 3.32 -41.37 4.64
CA VAL A 554 2.00 -40.89 5.01
C VAL A 554 1.44 -39.93 3.94
N ALA A 555 0.11 -39.95 3.76
CA ALA A 555 -0.66 -38.96 3.03
C ALA A 555 -1.42 -38.05 3.99
N LEU A 556 -1.33 -36.74 3.79
CA LEU A 556 -2.00 -35.72 4.60
C LEU A 556 -2.73 -34.71 3.69
N SER A 557 -3.80 -34.12 4.17
CA SER A 557 -4.41 -32.98 3.49
C SER A 557 -3.63 -31.70 3.80
N PHE A 558 -3.65 -30.77 2.85
CA PHE A 558 -3.04 -29.44 3.05
C PHE A 558 -3.63 -28.73 4.26
N ASP A 559 -4.96 -28.71 4.37
CA ASP A 559 -5.67 -28.02 5.46
C ASP A 559 -5.30 -28.58 6.84
N GLU A 560 -5.13 -29.91 6.96
CA GLU A 560 -4.71 -30.52 8.21
C GLU A 560 -3.33 -29.99 8.67
N VAL A 561 -2.40 -29.80 7.75
CA VAL A 561 -1.04 -29.35 8.06
C VAL A 561 -0.98 -27.83 8.16
N ALA A 562 -1.67 -27.09 7.28
CA ALA A 562 -1.67 -25.64 7.24
C ALA A 562 -2.29 -25.02 8.51
N ASN A 563 -3.36 -25.63 9.05
CA ASN A 563 -4.06 -25.15 10.24
C ASN A 563 -3.46 -25.69 11.55
N ALA A 564 -2.58 -26.68 11.51
CA ALA A 564 -1.99 -27.28 12.70
C ALA A 564 -0.97 -26.36 13.39
N ASN A 565 -0.94 -26.39 14.73
CA ASN A 565 0.13 -25.78 15.50
C ASN A 565 1.42 -26.63 15.47
N GLN A 566 2.52 -26.13 16.02
CA GLN A 566 3.82 -26.79 15.98
C GLN A 566 3.80 -28.20 16.62
N ALA A 567 3.07 -28.39 17.72
CA ALA A 567 2.98 -29.68 18.39
C ALA A 567 2.25 -30.71 17.50
N ARG A 568 1.13 -30.31 16.89
CA ARG A 568 0.36 -31.15 15.97
C ARG A 568 1.14 -31.49 14.70
N ILE A 569 1.88 -30.53 14.12
CA ILE A 569 2.75 -30.80 12.96
C ILE A 569 3.83 -31.83 13.30
N ARG A 570 4.44 -31.71 14.48
CA ARG A 570 5.41 -32.72 14.94
C ARG A 570 4.79 -34.10 15.06
N GLU A 571 3.61 -34.22 15.63
CA GLU A 571 2.87 -35.48 15.72
C GLU A 571 2.59 -36.12 14.35
N LEU A 572 2.14 -35.30 13.39
CA LEU A 572 1.83 -35.76 12.04
C LEU A 572 3.06 -36.19 11.24
N ILE A 573 4.20 -35.52 11.41
CA ILE A 573 5.37 -35.62 10.52
C ILE A 573 6.59 -36.31 11.20
N GLN A 574 6.68 -36.26 12.54
CA GLN A 574 7.83 -36.83 13.25
C GLN A 574 7.87 -38.36 13.04
N GLY A 575 9.04 -38.88 12.70
CA GLY A 575 9.22 -40.32 12.41
C GLY A 575 8.76 -40.74 11.03
N LYS A 576 8.22 -39.82 10.21
CA LYS A 576 7.84 -40.14 8.81
C LYS A 576 9.03 -39.93 7.89
N ASN A 577 9.06 -40.75 6.80
CA ASN A 577 10.08 -40.70 5.74
C ASN A 577 9.61 -39.80 4.59
N ILE A 578 8.59 -40.25 3.87
CA ILE A 578 8.01 -39.49 2.77
C ILE A 578 6.60 -39.07 3.17
N VAL A 579 6.37 -37.75 3.18
CA VAL A 579 5.09 -37.15 3.53
C VAL A 579 4.50 -36.50 2.29
N TYR A 580 3.39 -37.05 1.80
CA TYR A 580 2.60 -36.46 0.72
C TYR A 580 1.58 -35.48 1.34
N ILE A 581 1.53 -34.26 0.84
CA ILE A 581 0.56 -33.23 1.22
C ILE A 581 -0.23 -32.85 -0.03
N TYR A 582 -1.53 -33.15 0.00
CA TYR A 582 -2.44 -32.86 -1.13
C TYR A 582 -3.11 -31.51 -0.95
N HIS A 583 -2.90 -30.62 -1.92
CA HIS A 583 -3.41 -29.27 -1.98
C HIS A 583 -4.36 -29.13 -3.18
N ASN A 584 -5.58 -28.60 -2.93
CA ASN A 584 -6.62 -28.48 -3.96
C ASN A 584 -7.29 -27.11 -3.93
N GLN A 585 -6.53 -26.06 -4.25
CA GLN A 585 -7.05 -24.69 -4.28
C GLN A 585 -7.49 -24.30 -5.70
N VAL A 586 -6.70 -24.68 -6.70
CA VAL A 586 -6.91 -24.25 -8.09
C VAL A 586 -8.03 -25.05 -8.74
N ASP A 587 -7.96 -26.38 -8.71
CA ASP A 587 -8.97 -27.26 -9.34
C ASP A 587 -10.35 -27.09 -8.71
N ALA A 588 -10.43 -26.97 -7.39
CA ALA A 588 -11.68 -26.81 -6.66
C ALA A 588 -12.50 -25.59 -7.11
N ARG A 589 -11.86 -24.53 -7.60
CA ARG A 589 -12.51 -23.33 -8.15
C ARG A 589 -12.64 -23.37 -9.67
N GLY A 590 -11.60 -23.82 -10.38
CA GLY A 590 -11.54 -23.81 -11.84
C GLY A 590 -12.50 -24.79 -12.52
N ASP A 591 -12.83 -25.93 -11.88
CA ASP A 591 -13.69 -26.96 -12.46
C ASP A 591 -15.22 -26.70 -12.26
N LYS A 592 -15.60 -25.67 -11.53
CA LYS A 592 -17.01 -25.34 -11.28
C LYS A 592 -17.44 -24.11 -12.08
N PRO A 593 -18.51 -24.19 -12.89
CA PRO A 593 -18.98 -23.07 -13.69
C PRO A 593 -19.30 -21.81 -12.88
N ALA A 594 -19.66 -21.94 -11.60
CA ALA A 594 -19.98 -20.82 -10.72
C ALA A 594 -18.76 -20.03 -10.25
N SER A 595 -17.58 -20.68 -10.16
CA SER A 595 -16.33 -20.08 -9.67
C SER A 595 -15.18 -20.13 -10.68
N GLU A 596 -15.44 -20.56 -11.90
CA GLU A 596 -14.42 -20.67 -12.96
C GLU A 596 -13.66 -19.34 -13.20
N ASN A 597 -14.35 -18.22 -13.11
CA ASN A 597 -13.74 -16.89 -13.26
C ASN A 597 -12.76 -16.52 -12.14
N GLU A 598 -12.82 -17.21 -11.00
CA GLU A 598 -11.92 -17.01 -9.86
C GLU A 598 -10.64 -17.86 -9.93
N VAL A 599 -10.47 -18.64 -11.00
CA VAL A 599 -9.33 -19.57 -11.13
C VAL A 599 -7.98 -18.85 -11.03
N PHE A 600 -7.87 -17.59 -11.49
CA PHE A 600 -6.62 -16.84 -11.42
C PHE A 600 -6.35 -16.30 -10.02
N ASN A 601 -7.39 -15.96 -9.26
CA ASN A 601 -7.27 -15.67 -7.83
C ASN A 601 -6.82 -16.92 -7.08
N ALA A 602 -7.41 -18.09 -7.40
CA ALA A 602 -7.02 -19.36 -6.82
C ALA A 602 -5.55 -19.71 -7.10
N CYS A 603 -5.04 -19.41 -8.29
CA CYS A 603 -3.62 -19.58 -8.62
C CYS A 603 -2.71 -18.70 -7.74
N ALA A 604 -3.05 -17.42 -7.56
CA ALA A 604 -2.29 -16.51 -6.72
C ALA A 604 -2.30 -16.95 -5.24
N GLU A 605 -3.46 -17.35 -4.72
CA GLU A 605 -3.60 -17.90 -3.38
C GLU A 605 -2.79 -19.19 -3.19
N ALA A 606 -2.86 -20.13 -4.15
CA ALA A 606 -2.12 -21.39 -4.11
C ALA A 606 -0.60 -21.17 -4.02
N ILE A 607 -0.07 -20.22 -4.77
CA ILE A 607 1.35 -19.84 -4.72
C ILE A 607 1.72 -19.37 -3.30
N GLU A 608 0.91 -18.49 -2.70
CA GLU A 608 1.16 -17.97 -1.36
C GLU A 608 1.00 -19.03 -0.27
N GLU A 609 0.00 -19.89 -0.38
CA GLU A 609 -0.28 -20.97 0.56
C GLU A 609 0.87 -21.98 0.59
N ILE A 610 1.33 -22.42 -0.58
CA ILE A 610 2.46 -23.36 -0.69
C ILE A 610 3.74 -22.71 -0.13
N HIS A 611 4.03 -21.46 -0.48
CA HIS A 611 5.19 -20.73 0.03
C HIS A 611 5.17 -20.61 1.57
N LYS A 612 4.01 -20.23 2.15
CA LYS A 612 3.81 -20.17 3.61
C LYS A 612 3.98 -21.56 4.26
N LEU A 613 3.46 -22.63 3.62
CA LEU A 613 3.59 -23.98 4.15
C LEU A 613 5.05 -24.44 4.17
N VAL A 614 5.82 -24.19 3.12
CA VAL A 614 7.26 -24.52 3.07
C VAL A 614 8.00 -23.82 4.20
N LYS A 615 7.78 -22.51 4.40
CA LYS A 615 8.37 -21.74 5.51
C LYS A 615 7.99 -22.30 6.87
N LYS A 616 6.72 -22.62 7.05
CA LYS A 616 6.19 -23.18 8.30
C LYS A 616 6.85 -24.53 8.63
N LEU A 617 6.90 -25.45 7.68
CA LEU A 617 7.48 -26.78 7.85
C LEU A 617 8.99 -26.72 8.06
N THR A 618 9.70 -25.85 7.35
CA THR A 618 11.13 -25.64 7.58
C THR A 618 11.44 -25.15 8.99
N GLY A 619 10.55 -24.33 9.57
CA GLY A 619 10.71 -23.81 10.94
C GLY A 619 10.30 -24.80 12.05
N TYR A 620 9.32 -25.67 11.78
CA TYR A 620 8.70 -26.51 12.83
C TYR A 620 9.23 -27.94 12.88
N VAL A 621 9.62 -28.50 11.75
CA VAL A 621 10.14 -29.84 11.63
C VAL A 621 11.38 -29.82 10.74
N SER A 622 12.48 -30.41 11.15
CA SER A 622 13.68 -30.48 10.32
C SER A 622 13.39 -31.28 9.03
N ALA A 623 12.88 -30.61 8.02
CA ALA A 623 12.58 -31.16 6.71
C ALA A 623 13.54 -30.50 5.69
N PRO A 624 14.66 -31.15 5.35
CA PRO A 624 15.67 -30.56 4.49
C PRO A 624 15.34 -30.65 3.00
N LYS A 625 14.32 -31.40 2.62
CA LYS A 625 13.99 -31.66 1.22
C LYS A 625 12.49 -31.58 0.96
N PHE A 626 12.14 -30.73 0.00
CA PHE A 626 10.79 -30.57 -0.51
C PHE A 626 10.77 -30.92 -2.00
N PHE A 627 9.69 -31.56 -2.45
CA PHE A 627 9.28 -31.66 -3.84
C PHE A 627 7.90 -31.01 -3.96
N ILE A 628 7.75 -30.08 -4.89
CA ILE A 628 6.48 -29.43 -5.17
C ILE A 628 6.13 -29.78 -6.60
N THR A 629 4.97 -30.38 -6.82
CA THR A 629 4.54 -30.85 -8.13
C THR A 629 3.04 -30.71 -8.32
N SER A 630 2.58 -31.01 -9.53
CA SER A 630 1.16 -31.01 -9.89
C SER A 630 0.81 -32.36 -10.55
N ASP A 631 -0.43 -32.75 -10.46
CA ASP A 631 -1.01 -33.89 -11.16
C ASP A 631 -1.32 -33.58 -12.62
N HIS A 632 -1.83 -32.36 -12.92
CA HIS A 632 -2.05 -31.83 -14.27
C HIS A 632 -2.05 -30.31 -14.27
N GLY A 633 -2.17 -29.69 -15.44
CA GLY A 633 -2.44 -28.28 -15.64
C GLY A 633 -3.79 -28.08 -16.31
N PHE A 634 -4.04 -26.87 -16.82
CA PHE A 634 -5.25 -26.53 -17.57
C PHE A 634 -4.97 -25.47 -18.64
N LEU A 635 -5.84 -25.39 -19.64
CA LEU A 635 -5.97 -24.24 -20.52
C LEU A 635 -7.24 -23.47 -20.14
N TYR A 636 -7.17 -22.15 -20.14
CA TYR A 636 -8.29 -21.28 -19.80
C TYR A 636 -8.41 -20.15 -20.82
N LYS A 637 -9.61 -19.98 -21.36
CA LYS A 637 -10.03 -18.84 -22.17
C LYS A 637 -11.19 -18.16 -21.45
N ARG A 638 -11.11 -16.86 -21.24
CA ARG A 638 -12.14 -16.09 -20.50
C ARG A 638 -13.47 -16.03 -21.24
N ASP A 639 -13.40 -15.92 -22.58
CA ASP A 639 -14.59 -15.86 -23.41
C ASP A 639 -15.14 -17.29 -23.64
N ARG A 640 -16.45 -17.38 -23.74
CA ARG A 640 -17.14 -18.66 -23.99
C ARG A 640 -16.72 -19.21 -25.33
N LEU A 641 -16.46 -20.53 -25.35
CA LEU A 641 -16.16 -21.26 -26.57
C LEU A 641 -17.32 -21.18 -27.57
N GLN A 642 -17.00 -20.92 -28.80
CA GLN A 642 -17.94 -20.81 -29.90
C GLN A 642 -18.15 -22.21 -30.58
N GLU A 643 -19.12 -22.32 -31.50
CA GLU A 643 -19.37 -23.60 -32.21
C GLU A 643 -18.18 -24.05 -33.06
N PHE A 644 -17.37 -23.15 -33.55
CA PHE A 644 -16.18 -23.49 -34.33
C PHE A 644 -15.01 -23.97 -33.46
N ASP A 645 -15.04 -23.76 -32.15
CA ASP A 645 -14.07 -24.34 -31.19
C ASP A 645 -14.44 -25.80 -30.78
N LYS A 646 -15.48 -26.41 -31.42
CA LYS A 646 -16.00 -27.70 -31.03
C LYS A 646 -15.87 -28.70 -32.15
N VAL A 647 -15.25 -29.85 -31.84
CA VAL A 647 -15.03 -30.97 -32.75
C VAL A 647 -16.10 -32.05 -32.55
N SER A 648 -16.67 -32.55 -33.64
CA SER A 648 -17.57 -33.71 -33.62
C SER A 648 -16.74 -34.98 -33.45
N TYR A 649 -17.32 -36.04 -32.86
CA TYR A 649 -16.66 -37.32 -32.63
C TYR A 649 -17.60 -38.51 -32.81
N PRO A 650 -17.10 -39.73 -33.08
CA PRO A 650 -17.90 -40.94 -33.25
C PRO A 650 -18.34 -41.50 -31.87
N LYS A 651 -19.59 -41.18 -31.47
CA LYS A 651 -20.14 -41.55 -30.16
C LYS A 651 -20.20 -43.04 -29.88
N ASP A 652 -20.42 -43.84 -30.92
CA ASP A 652 -20.53 -45.27 -30.87
C ASP A 652 -19.22 -46.02 -30.60
N LYS A 653 -18.09 -45.32 -30.76
CA LYS A 653 -16.75 -45.90 -30.51
C LYS A 653 -16.18 -45.55 -29.13
N CYS A 654 -16.86 -44.71 -28.39
CA CYS A 654 -16.32 -44.16 -27.12
C CYS A 654 -16.72 -45.05 -25.93
N LEU A 655 -15.74 -45.47 -25.14
CA LEU A 655 -15.92 -46.10 -23.84
C LEU A 655 -16.14 -45.02 -22.76
N TYR A 656 -15.43 -43.90 -22.87
CA TYR A 656 -15.58 -42.74 -22.01
C TYR A 656 -15.53 -41.47 -22.82
N THR A 657 -16.32 -40.47 -22.41
CA THR A 657 -16.45 -39.19 -23.13
C THR A 657 -16.32 -38.02 -22.18
N ASN A 658 -15.39 -37.12 -22.48
CA ASN A 658 -15.18 -35.85 -21.80
C ASN A 658 -15.06 -34.75 -22.84
N LYS A 659 -15.27 -33.49 -22.45
CA LYS A 659 -15.10 -32.35 -23.37
C LYS A 659 -13.69 -32.26 -23.94
N ARG A 660 -12.67 -32.71 -23.22
CA ARG A 660 -11.24 -32.58 -23.56
C ARG A 660 -10.62 -33.84 -24.17
N PHE A 661 -11.20 -35.01 -23.93
CA PHE A 661 -10.69 -36.27 -24.41
C PHE A 661 -11.77 -37.35 -24.48
N LEU A 662 -11.48 -38.41 -25.26
CA LEU A 662 -12.26 -39.63 -25.30
C LEU A 662 -11.35 -40.79 -24.91
N ILE A 663 -11.93 -41.88 -24.42
CA ILE A 663 -11.27 -43.19 -24.35
C ILE A 663 -11.96 -44.14 -25.30
N THR A 664 -11.17 -44.82 -26.18
CA THR A 664 -11.65 -45.67 -27.24
C THR A 664 -10.84 -46.97 -27.31
N GLU A 665 -11.41 -48.02 -27.89
CA GLU A 665 -10.67 -49.28 -28.14
C GLU A 665 -9.77 -49.18 -29.39
N ASP A 666 -10.22 -48.41 -30.38
CA ASP A 666 -9.50 -48.18 -31.63
C ASP A 666 -9.25 -46.67 -31.78
N ALA A 667 -8.11 -46.30 -32.32
CA ALA A 667 -7.77 -44.90 -32.61
C ALA A 667 -8.81 -44.22 -33.50
N VAL A 668 -9.29 -43.03 -33.11
CA VAL A 668 -10.19 -42.24 -33.94
C VAL A 668 -9.35 -41.51 -35.00
N ASN A 669 -9.49 -41.96 -36.26
CA ASN A 669 -8.81 -41.40 -37.42
C ASN A 669 -9.71 -40.38 -38.15
N GLU A 670 -10.12 -39.33 -37.47
CA GLU A 670 -10.93 -38.25 -38.02
C GLU A 670 -10.15 -36.92 -38.03
N GLN A 671 -10.48 -36.04 -38.97
CA GLN A 671 -9.83 -34.76 -39.06
C GLN A 671 -10.10 -33.92 -37.80
N GLY A 672 -9.07 -33.32 -37.23
CA GLY A 672 -9.15 -32.54 -36.00
C GLY A 672 -9.10 -33.36 -34.70
N ILE A 673 -8.89 -34.69 -34.79
CA ILE A 673 -8.73 -35.57 -33.64
C ILE A 673 -7.37 -36.25 -33.72
N MET A 674 -6.74 -36.46 -32.55
CA MET A 674 -5.45 -37.09 -32.44
C MET A 674 -5.46 -38.18 -31.37
N ALA A 675 -5.20 -39.43 -31.80
CA ALA A 675 -5.16 -40.58 -30.94
C ALA A 675 -3.76 -40.83 -30.35
N ARG A 676 -3.70 -41.16 -29.06
CA ARG A 676 -2.47 -41.56 -28.38
C ARG A 676 -2.73 -42.75 -27.49
N THR A 677 -1.73 -43.60 -27.32
CA THR A 677 -1.79 -44.72 -26.38
C THR A 677 -0.59 -44.76 -25.47
N MET A 678 -0.80 -45.26 -24.26
CA MET A 678 0.20 -45.37 -23.19
C MET A 678 0.21 -46.80 -22.66
N ALA A 679 1.33 -47.23 -22.10
CA ALA A 679 1.46 -48.60 -21.56
C ALA A 679 0.38 -48.90 -20.50
N TYR A 680 0.06 -47.94 -19.65
CA TYR A 680 -0.94 -48.08 -18.58
C TYR A 680 -2.40 -48.05 -19.07
N LEU A 681 -2.66 -47.77 -20.33
CA LEU A 681 -4.01 -47.77 -20.92
C LEU A 681 -4.40 -49.18 -21.47
N ASN A 682 -3.52 -50.17 -21.40
CA ASN A 682 -3.80 -51.56 -21.77
C ASN A 682 -4.49 -51.69 -23.15
N LYS A 683 -3.86 -51.12 -24.20
CA LYS A 683 -4.32 -51.09 -25.60
C LYS A 683 -5.46 -50.08 -25.89
N LEU A 684 -5.94 -49.36 -24.92
CA LEU A 684 -6.88 -48.26 -25.18
C LEU A 684 -6.17 -47.02 -25.72
N TYR A 685 -6.95 -46.15 -26.34
CA TYR A 685 -6.51 -44.86 -26.86
C TYR A 685 -7.13 -43.74 -26.09
N VAL A 686 -6.38 -42.64 -25.94
CA VAL A 686 -6.86 -41.32 -25.57
C VAL A 686 -6.88 -40.48 -26.83
N ASP A 687 -8.07 -40.11 -27.26
CA ASP A 687 -8.28 -39.23 -28.40
C ASP A 687 -8.54 -37.81 -27.90
N THR A 688 -7.84 -36.83 -28.46
CA THR A 688 -7.97 -35.41 -28.08
C THR A 688 -8.26 -34.55 -29.32
N PRO A 689 -8.97 -33.46 -29.18
CA PRO A 689 -9.02 -32.47 -30.26
C PRO A 689 -7.60 -31.94 -30.55
N VAL A 690 -7.37 -31.55 -31.81
CA VAL A 690 -6.15 -30.84 -32.19
C VAL A 690 -6.30 -29.39 -31.79
N GLY A 691 -5.27 -28.82 -31.12
CA GLY A 691 -5.32 -27.45 -30.67
C GLY A 691 -5.98 -27.26 -29.30
N ALA A 692 -6.61 -26.11 -29.11
CA ALA A 692 -7.31 -25.76 -27.88
C ALA A 692 -8.82 -26.00 -27.94
N ASP A 693 -9.29 -26.78 -28.92
CA ASP A 693 -10.71 -27.08 -29.13
C ASP A 693 -11.22 -28.12 -28.13
N ILE A 694 -12.53 -28.29 -28.08
CA ILE A 694 -13.20 -29.29 -27.25
C ILE A 694 -14.13 -30.20 -28.07
N PHE A 695 -14.47 -31.37 -27.54
CA PHE A 695 -15.50 -32.21 -28.17
C PHE A 695 -16.92 -31.70 -27.93
N LYS A 696 -17.84 -31.89 -28.91
CA LYS A 696 -19.28 -31.60 -28.81
C LYS A 696 -19.98 -32.61 -27.90
N VAL A 697 -19.66 -32.59 -26.61
CA VAL A 697 -20.33 -33.45 -25.63
C VAL A 697 -21.65 -32.76 -25.21
N ALA A 698 -22.74 -33.51 -25.19
CA ALA A 698 -24.01 -33.00 -24.63
C ALA A 698 -23.79 -32.75 -23.12
N GLY A 699 -23.86 -31.47 -22.72
CA GLY A 699 -23.74 -31.02 -21.35
C GLY A 699 -25.06 -30.69 -20.75
#